data_0eee880d6362a9305393ef6b892f3c57
#
_entry.id   0eee880d6362a9305393ef6b892f3c57
#
_cell.length_a   1.000
_cell.length_b   1.000
_cell.length_c   1.000
_cell.angle_alpha   90.00
_cell.angle_beta   90.00
_cell.angle_gamma   90.00
#
_symmetry.space_group_name_H-M   'P 1'
#
loop_
_entity.id
_entity.type
_entity.pdbx_description
1 polymer ?
#
loop_
_entity_poly.entity_id
_entity_poly.type
_entity_poly.pdbx_seq_one_letter_code
_entity_poly.pdbx_strand_id
1 'polypeptide(L)'
;MMLRYMIAALCAVYTQSFLLSSKLNIVRSSLYMSKTGRDDIRNVAIIAHVDHGKTTLVDSMLRQSGSFRDNQAIASMDSNDQEKERGITILAKNCAVMYKGKRINLVDTPGHADFGGEVERIMNMVDGVLLVIDSVDGPKPQTRFVLKKALEKGLKAIVVVNKIDRPSARPEYVVDKAFDLFSELNANDEQMDFQVVYASGMNGIAGLDHKNIGPDLLPLFDEILKLPQANVDTEKSLQMMVANVDYDDFKGKMGIGRIVNGILKSGDDIVFGKPGMPYKKAKINEMFTFNNIGREKVETASAGDIVMITGIDEITIGDTIMDKDDPIPMPPITVEEPTVRMSISVNKSPLAGQEGKLLQSRVIRDRLFKELDKNVALKVAETESSDTYEVCGRGQLHLTVLIENMRREGFELMVGPPTVIEQVVDGVRCEPYEMIEVTVPNDYSGAVVDILNKRKGQMTAMGPAEGSEGQTQLNFVLPTRGMIGIRSSLMTATKGTIVMDTQFDSYKPYAGQLEQREKGSLLAYESGTANPFGLAGAQDRGRMFITPKTDVYKDMIIGVHQRPGDLVVNVCKTKALTNMRASGSDDMVQVVPPLELNLDIAVEYIAEDELVEVTPTKIRMLKHPDHEKMAKRNKPKN
;
A
#
# COMPACT_ATOMS: atom_id res chain seq x y z
N MET A 1 -14.17 63.48 -15.10
CA MET A 1 -15.53 62.85 -15.17
C MET A 1 -15.47 61.39 -15.60
N MET A 2 -14.72 61.01 -16.63
CA MET A 2 -14.63 59.61 -17.12
C MET A 2 -14.15 58.58 -16.10
N LEU A 3 -13.19 58.92 -15.22
CA LEU A 3 -12.63 57.97 -14.23
C LEU A 3 -13.65 57.56 -13.14
N ARG A 4 -14.58 58.45 -12.77
CA ARG A 4 -15.65 58.14 -11.80
C ARG A 4 -16.71 57.19 -12.38
N TYR A 5 -16.97 57.26 -13.71
CA TYR A 5 -17.89 56.31 -14.35
C TYR A 5 -17.28 54.91 -14.53
N MET A 6 -15.96 54.81 -14.77
CA MET A 6 -15.28 53.53 -14.84
C MET A 6 -15.24 52.82 -13.50
N ILE A 7 -15.00 53.54 -12.40
CA ILE A 7 -14.99 52.95 -11.05
C ILE A 7 -16.40 52.50 -10.65
N ALA A 8 -17.43 53.27 -10.96
CA ALA A 8 -18.82 52.90 -10.70
C ALA A 8 -19.27 51.68 -11.53
N ALA A 9 -18.81 51.54 -12.77
CA ALA A 9 -19.07 50.37 -13.62
C ALA A 9 -18.35 49.13 -13.12
N LEU A 10 -17.11 49.25 -12.68
CA LEU A 10 -16.36 48.14 -12.05
C LEU A 10 -16.99 47.66 -10.73
N CYS A 11 -17.43 48.59 -9.88
CA CYS A 11 -18.14 48.23 -8.64
C CYS A 11 -19.48 47.55 -8.93
N ALA A 12 -20.23 47.96 -9.96
CA ALA A 12 -21.50 47.33 -10.33
C ALA A 12 -21.30 45.91 -10.87
N VAL A 13 -20.24 45.66 -11.63
CA VAL A 13 -19.90 44.32 -12.13
C VAL A 13 -19.44 43.41 -10.97
N TYR A 14 -18.66 43.92 -10.00
CA TYR A 14 -18.24 43.18 -8.82
C TYR A 14 -19.41 42.82 -7.89
N THR A 15 -20.35 43.74 -7.69
CA THR A 15 -21.55 43.48 -6.88
C THR A 15 -22.52 42.50 -7.54
N GLN A 16 -22.66 42.55 -8.88
CA GLN A 16 -23.44 41.54 -9.61
C GLN A 16 -22.81 40.15 -9.57
N SER A 17 -21.48 40.07 -9.68
CA SER A 17 -20.70 38.81 -9.57
C SER A 17 -20.83 38.22 -8.17
N PHE A 18 -20.80 39.04 -7.10
CA PHE A 18 -20.96 38.60 -5.71
C PHE A 18 -22.41 38.15 -5.41
N LEU A 19 -23.40 38.82 -5.96
CA LEU A 19 -24.81 38.44 -5.85
C LEU A 19 -25.16 37.17 -6.64
N LEU A 20 -24.51 36.94 -7.79
CA LEU A 20 -24.62 35.66 -8.51
C LEU A 20 -23.93 34.52 -7.79
N SER A 21 -22.78 34.75 -7.17
CA SER A 21 -22.07 33.76 -6.36
C SER A 21 -22.85 33.39 -5.09
N SER A 22 -23.45 34.39 -4.41
CA SER A 22 -24.30 34.14 -3.25
C SER A 22 -25.61 33.43 -3.59
N LYS A 23 -26.24 33.74 -4.74
CA LYS A 23 -27.41 33.01 -5.24
C LYS A 23 -27.08 31.59 -5.68
N LEU A 24 -25.92 31.33 -6.26
CA LEU A 24 -25.43 29.98 -6.58
C LEU A 24 -25.15 29.17 -5.30
N ASN A 25 -24.63 29.79 -4.27
CA ASN A 25 -24.43 29.12 -2.98
C ASN A 25 -25.76 28.88 -2.22
N ILE A 26 -26.73 29.78 -2.31
CA ILE A 26 -28.07 29.59 -1.75
C ILE A 26 -28.84 28.52 -2.55
N VAL A 27 -28.71 28.46 -3.86
CA VAL A 27 -29.30 27.39 -4.68
C VAL A 27 -28.59 26.06 -4.44
N ARG A 28 -27.28 26.03 -4.17
CA ARG A 28 -26.57 24.82 -3.71
C ARG A 28 -27.02 24.38 -2.31
N SER A 29 -27.27 25.30 -1.39
CA SER A 29 -27.76 24.94 -0.03
C SER A 29 -29.24 24.55 -0.01
N SER A 30 -30.08 25.05 -0.94
CA SER A 30 -31.51 24.66 -1.01
C SER A 30 -31.76 23.36 -1.82
N LEU A 31 -30.80 22.88 -2.61
CA LEU A 31 -30.85 21.57 -3.27
C LEU A 31 -30.46 20.40 -2.31
N TYR A 32 -30.10 20.72 -1.06
CA TYR A 32 -29.77 19.71 -0.05
C TYR A 32 -30.92 19.37 0.90
N MET A 33 -32.14 19.81 0.64
CA MET A 33 -33.32 19.50 1.48
C MET A 33 -34.27 18.54 0.75
N SER A 34 -34.04 17.28 0.87
CA SER A 34 -34.88 16.10 1.16
C SER A 34 -34.09 14.83 0.84
N LYS A 35 -33.16 14.50 1.69
CA LYS A 35 -32.49 13.21 1.65
C LYS A 35 -33.06 12.39 2.79
N THR A 36 -33.82 11.36 2.47
CA THR A 36 -34.30 10.35 3.42
C THR A 36 -33.10 9.50 3.81
N GLY A 37 -32.43 9.88 4.91
CA GLY A 37 -31.34 9.08 5.44
C GLY A 37 -31.84 7.71 5.91
N ARG A 38 -31.09 6.65 5.65
CA ARG A 38 -31.34 5.31 6.19
C ARG A 38 -30.72 5.18 7.58
N ASP A 39 -31.58 5.02 8.61
CA ASP A 39 -31.12 4.86 9.99
C ASP A 39 -30.74 3.39 10.32
N ASP A 40 -31.13 2.44 9.48
CA ASP A 40 -30.89 1.01 9.66
C ASP A 40 -29.49 0.55 9.25
N ILE A 41 -28.67 1.43 8.65
CA ILE A 41 -27.33 1.09 8.13
C ILE A 41 -26.28 2.14 8.49
N ARG A 42 -25.04 1.69 8.73
CA ARG A 42 -23.83 2.54 8.85
C ARG A 42 -22.70 1.90 8.04
N ASN A 43 -22.09 2.67 7.16
CA ASN A 43 -20.94 2.26 6.38
C ASN A 43 -19.69 2.94 6.93
N VAL A 44 -18.75 2.19 7.45
CA VAL A 44 -17.62 2.73 8.21
C VAL A 44 -16.32 2.12 7.72
N ALA A 45 -15.34 2.95 7.35
CA ALA A 45 -13.98 2.49 7.07
C ALA A 45 -13.15 2.48 8.35
N ILE A 46 -12.28 1.50 8.51
CA ILE A 46 -11.35 1.44 9.63
C ILE A 46 -9.97 1.78 9.12
N ILE A 47 -9.42 2.88 9.61
CA ILE A 47 -8.12 3.42 9.24
C ILE A 47 -7.16 3.37 10.41
N ALA A 48 -5.93 2.94 10.17
CA ALA A 48 -4.90 2.86 11.18
C ALA A 48 -3.52 2.84 10.54
N HIS A 49 -2.50 3.17 11.31
CA HIS A 49 -1.13 2.80 10.97
C HIS A 49 -0.91 1.29 11.11
N VAL A 50 0.12 0.77 10.44
CA VAL A 50 0.58 -0.60 10.64
C VAL A 50 0.87 -0.82 12.14
N ASP A 51 0.53 -1.99 12.67
CA ASP A 51 0.71 -2.37 14.08
C ASP A 51 -0.11 -1.59 15.13
N HIS A 52 -0.99 -0.63 14.77
CA HIS A 52 -1.90 0.01 15.72
C HIS A 52 -3.05 -0.90 16.20
N GLY A 53 -3.12 -2.14 15.69
CA GLY A 53 -4.06 -3.17 16.14
C GLY A 53 -5.43 -3.12 15.46
N LYS A 54 -5.50 -2.60 14.24
CA LYS A 54 -6.71 -2.53 13.42
C LYS A 54 -7.39 -3.89 13.26
N THR A 55 -6.70 -4.90 12.72
CA THR A 55 -7.23 -6.25 12.48
C THR A 55 -7.69 -6.92 13.77
N THR A 56 -6.90 -6.78 14.86
CA THR A 56 -7.26 -7.32 16.17
C THR A 56 -8.55 -6.70 16.72
N LEU A 57 -8.73 -5.40 16.53
CA LEU A 57 -9.95 -4.71 16.96
C LEU A 57 -11.17 -5.19 16.16
N VAL A 58 -11.04 -5.30 14.83
CA VAL A 58 -12.10 -5.81 13.94
C VAL A 58 -12.49 -7.24 14.30
N ASP A 59 -11.50 -8.12 14.49
CA ASP A 59 -11.75 -9.51 14.90
C ASP A 59 -12.50 -9.58 16.23
N SER A 60 -12.17 -8.70 17.18
CA SER A 60 -12.88 -8.62 18.47
C SER A 60 -14.29 -8.06 18.32
N MET A 61 -14.51 -7.07 17.44
CA MET A 61 -15.85 -6.57 17.10
C MET A 61 -16.72 -7.68 16.48
N LEU A 62 -16.18 -8.45 15.55
CA LEU A 62 -16.86 -9.57 14.92
C LEU A 62 -17.24 -10.66 15.94
N ARG A 63 -16.36 -10.96 16.90
CA ARG A 63 -16.64 -11.92 17.98
C ARG A 63 -17.81 -11.48 18.85
N GLN A 64 -17.83 -10.21 19.25
CA GLN A 64 -18.83 -9.68 20.18
C GLN A 64 -20.17 -9.32 19.50
N SER A 65 -20.23 -9.26 18.18
CA SER A 65 -21.49 -9.05 17.45
C SER A 65 -22.52 -10.19 17.61
N GLY A 66 -22.14 -11.29 18.26
CA GLY A 66 -23.01 -12.46 18.48
C GLY A 66 -23.26 -13.31 17.24
N SER A 67 -22.55 -13.05 16.16
CA SER A 67 -22.78 -13.66 14.86
C SER A 67 -22.03 -14.98 14.65
N PHE A 68 -21.14 -15.35 15.58
CA PHE A 68 -20.41 -16.63 15.55
C PHE A 68 -20.96 -17.60 16.60
N ARG A 69 -21.12 -18.86 16.23
CA ARG A 69 -21.38 -19.94 17.19
C ARG A 69 -20.10 -20.26 17.95
N ASP A 70 -20.18 -20.53 19.24
CA ASP A 70 -19.06 -20.72 20.20
C ASP A 70 -17.94 -21.69 19.79
N ASN A 71 -18.10 -22.46 18.71
CA ASN A 71 -17.14 -23.46 18.25
C ASN A 71 -16.66 -23.28 16.80
N GLN A 72 -16.96 -22.16 16.14
CA GLN A 72 -16.39 -21.88 14.82
C GLN A 72 -15.02 -21.23 14.97
N ALA A 73 -13.98 -21.85 14.38
CA ALA A 73 -12.70 -21.20 14.19
C ALA A 73 -12.95 -19.92 13.38
N ILE A 74 -12.70 -18.77 14.01
CA ILE A 74 -12.91 -17.47 13.37
C ILE A 74 -11.84 -17.36 12.30
N ALA A 75 -12.25 -17.33 11.04
CA ALA A 75 -11.35 -16.91 9.98
C ALA A 75 -10.96 -15.46 10.29
N SER A 76 -9.69 -15.22 10.57
CA SER A 76 -9.14 -13.88 10.74
C SER A 76 -9.40 -13.07 9.48
N MET A 77 -9.65 -11.76 9.64
CA MET A 77 -9.73 -10.85 8.50
C MET A 77 -8.50 -10.95 7.60
N ASP A 78 -7.31 -11.20 8.14
CA ASP A 78 -6.10 -11.46 7.37
C ASP A 78 -6.10 -12.89 6.80
N SER A 79 -6.77 -13.07 5.67
CA SER A 79 -6.88 -14.36 4.98
C SER A 79 -5.73 -14.62 3.99
N ASN A 80 -5.03 -13.58 3.54
CA ASN A 80 -3.92 -13.69 2.61
C ASN A 80 -2.63 -14.05 3.35
N ASP A 81 -1.90 -15.06 2.88
CA ASP A 81 -0.65 -15.48 3.50
C ASP A 81 0.41 -14.37 3.52
N GLN A 82 0.48 -13.51 2.49
CA GLN A 82 1.38 -12.37 2.48
C GLN A 82 1.03 -11.32 3.55
N GLU A 83 -0.26 -11.09 3.83
CA GLU A 83 -0.69 -10.19 4.90
C GLU A 83 -0.26 -10.72 6.27
N LYS A 84 -0.42 -12.02 6.51
CA LYS A 84 0.02 -12.68 7.76
C LYS A 84 1.53 -12.65 7.94
N GLU A 85 2.29 -12.95 6.88
CA GLU A 85 3.75 -12.97 6.90
C GLU A 85 4.34 -11.58 7.13
N ARG A 86 3.73 -10.55 6.55
CA ARG A 86 4.21 -9.16 6.61
C ARG A 86 3.60 -8.37 7.77
N GLY A 87 2.53 -8.86 8.38
CA GLY A 87 1.78 -8.16 9.43
C GLY A 87 1.04 -6.91 8.95
N ILE A 88 0.74 -6.80 7.64
CA ILE A 88 0.08 -5.63 7.04
C ILE A 88 -1.16 -6.03 6.26
N THR A 89 -2.19 -5.19 6.28
CA THR A 89 -3.33 -5.33 5.37
C THR A 89 -2.95 -4.82 3.99
N ILE A 90 -3.10 -5.64 2.97
CA ILE A 90 -2.78 -5.32 1.56
C ILE A 90 -4.06 -4.98 0.79
N LEU A 91 -5.09 -5.80 0.94
CA LEU A 91 -6.36 -5.66 0.24
C LEU A 91 -7.47 -5.24 1.19
N ALA A 92 -8.34 -4.36 0.69
CA ALA A 92 -9.56 -3.98 1.39
C ALA A 92 -10.51 -5.17 1.54
N LYS A 93 -11.08 -5.32 2.72
CA LYS A 93 -12.05 -6.37 3.02
C LYS A 93 -13.33 -5.77 3.59
N ASN A 94 -14.46 -6.33 3.17
CA ASN A 94 -15.75 -5.92 3.64
C ASN A 94 -16.31 -6.98 4.60
N CYS A 95 -16.79 -6.52 5.75
CA CYS A 95 -17.57 -7.34 6.66
C CYS A 95 -18.76 -6.54 7.17
N ALA A 96 -19.76 -7.21 7.75
CA ALA A 96 -20.91 -6.55 8.31
C ALA A 96 -21.31 -7.21 9.63
N VAL A 97 -21.71 -6.39 10.59
CA VAL A 97 -22.20 -6.84 11.88
C VAL A 97 -23.60 -6.28 12.16
N MET A 98 -24.43 -7.05 12.86
CA MET A 98 -25.74 -6.59 13.29
C MET A 98 -25.67 -6.15 14.76
N TYR A 99 -26.05 -4.89 15.04
CA TYR A 99 -26.09 -4.37 16.39
C TYR A 99 -27.33 -3.52 16.62
N LYS A 100 -28.10 -3.83 17.67
CA LYS A 100 -29.39 -3.18 18.00
C LYS A 100 -30.37 -3.08 16.81
N GLY A 101 -30.40 -4.11 15.95
CA GLY A 101 -31.25 -4.17 14.76
C GLY A 101 -30.76 -3.32 13.58
N LYS A 102 -29.60 -2.67 13.69
CA LYS A 102 -28.95 -1.91 12.61
C LYS A 102 -27.77 -2.68 12.04
N ARG A 103 -27.55 -2.55 10.72
CA ARG A 103 -26.39 -3.12 10.03
C ARG A 103 -25.24 -2.14 10.04
N ILE A 104 -24.11 -2.58 10.53
CA ILE A 104 -22.84 -1.84 10.46
C ILE A 104 -21.94 -2.56 9.47
N ASN A 105 -21.72 -1.97 8.29
CA ASN A 105 -20.74 -2.43 7.32
C ASN A 105 -19.38 -1.85 7.71
N LEU A 106 -18.42 -2.72 7.93
CA LEU A 106 -17.03 -2.36 8.24
C LEU A 106 -16.17 -2.66 7.03
N VAL A 107 -15.46 -1.65 6.56
CA VAL A 107 -14.53 -1.78 5.45
C VAL A 107 -13.11 -1.62 5.99
N ASP A 108 -12.37 -2.72 5.99
CA ASP A 108 -10.98 -2.72 6.41
C ASP A 108 -10.10 -2.09 5.33
N THR A 109 -9.24 -1.13 5.69
CA THR A 109 -8.39 -0.40 4.74
C THR A 109 -6.93 -0.76 4.93
N PRO A 110 -6.15 -0.84 3.83
CA PRO A 110 -4.70 -0.90 3.93
C PRO A 110 -4.15 0.31 4.68
N GLY A 111 -3.15 0.07 5.54
CA GLY A 111 -2.47 1.14 6.28
C GLY A 111 -1.29 1.75 5.53
N HIS A 112 -0.67 1.03 4.59
CA HIS A 112 0.54 1.44 3.91
C HIS A 112 0.24 2.38 2.73
N ALA A 113 1.05 3.44 2.57
CA ALA A 113 0.86 4.46 1.51
C ALA A 113 0.91 3.88 0.08
N ASP A 114 1.66 2.81 -0.15
CA ASP A 114 1.75 2.13 -1.46
C ASP A 114 0.39 1.60 -1.94
N PHE A 115 -0.54 1.34 -1.02
CA PHE A 115 -1.91 0.89 -1.31
C PHE A 115 -2.95 2.02 -1.24
N GLY A 116 -2.52 3.27 -1.31
CA GLY A 116 -3.40 4.45 -1.24
C GLY A 116 -4.54 4.46 -2.27
N GLY A 117 -4.37 3.82 -3.44
CA GLY A 117 -5.45 3.65 -4.42
C GLY A 117 -6.63 2.82 -3.90
N GLU A 118 -6.38 1.84 -3.02
CA GLU A 118 -7.43 1.09 -2.32
C GLU A 118 -8.19 2.02 -1.35
N VAL A 119 -7.45 2.82 -0.58
CA VAL A 119 -8.02 3.76 0.38
C VAL A 119 -8.94 4.77 -0.31
N GLU A 120 -8.49 5.37 -1.42
CA GLU A 120 -9.29 6.36 -2.17
C GLU A 120 -10.61 5.78 -2.68
N ARG A 121 -10.62 4.51 -3.08
CA ARG A 121 -11.83 3.80 -3.52
C ARG A 121 -12.80 3.56 -2.37
N ILE A 122 -12.29 3.13 -1.22
CA ILE A 122 -13.10 2.82 -0.04
C ILE A 122 -13.78 4.07 0.51
N MET A 123 -13.08 5.23 0.52
CA MET A 123 -13.65 6.49 1.00
C MET A 123 -14.89 6.95 0.22
N ASN A 124 -15.14 6.40 -0.97
CA ASN A 124 -16.37 6.63 -1.72
C ASN A 124 -17.54 5.72 -1.30
N MET A 125 -17.28 4.66 -0.51
CA MET A 125 -18.31 3.69 -0.09
C MET A 125 -18.82 3.93 1.32
N VAL A 126 -18.17 4.78 2.13
CA VAL A 126 -18.43 4.91 3.56
C VAL A 126 -19.04 6.26 3.94
N ASP A 127 -19.66 6.32 5.12
CA ASP A 127 -20.31 7.52 5.69
C ASP A 127 -19.49 8.10 6.85
N GLY A 128 -18.54 7.34 7.39
CA GLY A 128 -17.66 7.76 8.47
C GLY A 128 -16.45 6.85 8.59
N VAL A 129 -15.51 7.20 9.46
CA VAL A 129 -14.27 6.47 9.66
C VAL A 129 -13.99 6.21 11.13
N LEU A 130 -13.42 5.04 11.45
CA LEU A 130 -12.79 4.75 12.74
C LEU A 130 -11.29 4.95 12.60
N LEU A 131 -10.76 5.95 13.26
CA LEU A 131 -9.33 6.24 13.30
C LEU A 131 -8.70 5.55 14.50
N VAL A 132 -8.05 4.41 14.28
CA VAL A 132 -7.41 3.62 15.34
C VAL A 132 -5.97 4.09 15.54
N ILE A 133 -5.66 4.53 16.75
CA ILE A 133 -4.34 5.06 17.14
C ILE A 133 -3.82 4.27 18.34
N ASP A 134 -2.57 3.88 18.32
CA ASP A 134 -1.91 3.25 19.46
C ASP A 134 -1.77 4.25 20.62
N SER A 135 -2.12 3.83 21.84
CA SER A 135 -2.09 4.65 23.05
C SER A 135 -0.68 5.07 23.51
N VAL A 136 0.34 4.45 22.95
CA VAL A 136 1.76 4.76 23.27
C VAL A 136 2.38 5.65 22.20
N ASP A 137 2.23 5.24 20.91
CA ASP A 137 2.91 5.87 19.78
C ASP A 137 2.24 7.15 19.30
N GLY A 138 0.91 7.24 19.40
CA GLY A 138 0.13 8.33 18.83
C GLY A 138 -0.06 8.24 17.31
N PRO A 139 -0.54 9.31 16.65
CA PRO A 139 -0.72 9.35 15.21
C PRO A 139 0.62 9.28 14.47
N LYS A 140 0.72 8.41 13.46
CA LYS A 140 1.90 8.21 12.61
C LYS A 140 1.68 8.78 11.20
N PRO A 141 2.74 8.98 10.37
CA PRO A 141 2.63 9.58 9.03
C PRO A 141 1.61 8.91 8.10
N GLN A 142 1.54 7.59 8.09
CA GLN A 142 0.56 6.88 7.25
C GLN A 142 -0.90 7.16 7.66
N THR A 143 -1.15 7.33 8.96
CA THR A 143 -2.45 7.76 9.50
C THR A 143 -2.86 9.11 8.92
N ARG A 144 -1.90 10.04 8.81
CA ARG A 144 -2.08 11.39 8.24
C ARG A 144 -2.61 11.34 6.81
N PHE A 145 -2.02 10.50 5.95
CA PHE A 145 -2.44 10.36 4.56
C PHE A 145 -3.90 9.90 4.45
N VAL A 146 -4.24 8.81 5.14
CA VAL A 146 -5.59 8.21 5.06
C VAL A 146 -6.64 9.14 5.67
N LEU A 147 -6.33 9.77 6.81
CA LEU A 147 -7.21 10.74 7.45
C LEU A 147 -7.46 11.96 6.55
N LYS A 148 -6.42 12.49 5.90
CA LYS A 148 -6.56 13.60 4.95
C LYS A 148 -7.57 13.28 3.85
N LYS A 149 -7.49 12.10 3.25
CA LYS A 149 -8.44 11.67 2.21
C LYS A 149 -9.87 11.54 2.74
N ALA A 150 -10.04 11.07 3.98
CA ALA A 150 -11.35 11.02 4.64
C ALA A 150 -11.93 12.42 4.89
N LEU A 151 -11.13 13.35 5.41
CA LEU A 151 -11.53 14.73 5.69
C LEU A 151 -11.87 15.51 4.41
N GLU A 152 -11.10 15.35 3.34
CA GLU A 152 -11.38 15.93 2.01
C GLU A 152 -12.74 15.49 1.44
N LYS A 153 -13.20 14.28 1.79
CA LYS A 153 -14.53 13.75 1.43
C LYS A 153 -15.64 14.20 2.37
N GLY A 154 -15.32 14.97 3.40
CA GLY A 154 -16.29 15.44 4.41
C GLY A 154 -16.73 14.35 5.39
N LEU A 155 -16.01 13.24 5.51
CA LEU A 155 -16.35 12.16 6.44
C LEU A 155 -16.08 12.58 7.88
N LYS A 156 -16.94 12.12 8.81
CA LYS A 156 -16.73 12.25 10.25
C LYS A 156 -15.91 11.06 10.76
N ALA A 157 -15.03 11.34 11.73
CA ALA A 157 -14.19 10.34 12.35
C ALA A 157 -14.58 10.08 13.80
N ILE A 158 -14.42 8.83 14.24
CA ILE A 158 -14.33 8.44 15.65
C ILE A 158 -12.89 8.07 15.91
N VAL A 159 -12.25 8.70 16.88
CA VAL A 159 -10.89 8.38 17.29
C VAL A 159 -10.92 7.24 18.31
N VAL A 160 -10.30 6.12 17.96
CA VAL A 160 -10.18 4.94 18.84
C VAL A 160 -8.75 4.85 19.35
N VAL A 161 -8.54 5.22 20.60
CA VAL A 161 -7.26 5.07 21.30
C VAL A 161 -7.13 3.62 21.76
N ASN A 162 -6.37 2.83 21.00
CA ASN A 162 -6.24 1.38 21.19
C ASN A 162 -5.02 1.01 22.04
N LYS A 163 -5.01 -0.23 22.55
CA LYS A 163 -3.93 -0.81 23.37
C LYS A 163 -3.74 -0.09 24.71
N ILE A 164 -4.84 0.39 25.31
CA ILE A 164 -4.83 1.07 26.62
C ILE A 164 -4.41 0.15 27.77
N ASP A 165 -4.36 -1.17 27.54
CA ASP A 165 -3.86 -2.18 28.46
C ASP A 165 -2.34 -2.14 28.66
N ARG A 166 -1.60 -1.41 27.80
CA ARG A 166 -0.14 -1.28 27.93
C ARG A 166 0.24 -0.42 29.14
N PRO A 167 1.27 -0.80 29.92
CA PRO A 167 1.73 -0.01 31.07
C PRO A 167 2.24 1.39 30.67
N SER A 168 2.71 1.53 29.43
CA SER A 168 3.23 2.80 28.87
C SER A 168 2.16 3.62 28.15
N ALA A 169 0.87 3.26 28.24
CA ALA A 169 -0.20 3.98 27.58
C ALA A 169 -0.34 5.42 28.07
N ARG A 170 -0.52 6.36 27.13
CA ARG A 170 -0.67 7.80 27.37
C ARG A 170 -1.91 8.34 26.65
N PRO A 171 -3.12 7.94 27.07
CA PRO A 171 -4.33 8.22 26.32
C PRO A 171 -4.60 9.71 26.10
N GLU A 172 -4.40 10.55 27.13
CA GLU A 172 -4.60 12.00 27.06
C GLU A 172 -3.66 12.65 26.02
N TYR A 173 -2.38 12.30 26.05
CA TYR A 173 -1.39 12.74 25.07
C TYR A 173 -1.78 12.37 23.62
N VAL A 174 -2.28 11.16 23.41
CA VAL A 174 -2.69 10.68 22.07
C VAL A 174 -3.89 11.45 21.54
N VAL A 175 -4.84 11.81 22.42
CA VAL A 175 -6.01 12.63 22.05
C VAL A 175 -5.58 14.04 21.65
N ASP A 176 -4.65 14.67 22.42
CA ASP A 176 -4.10 15.99 22.09
C ASP A 176 -3.40 15.96 20.73
N LYS A 177 -2.57 14.93 20.47
CA LYS A 177 -1.91 14.76 19.17
C LYS A 177 -2.86 14.46 18.02
N ALA A 178 -3.94 13.75 18.27
CA ALA A 178 -4.99 13.56 17.27
C ALA A 178 -5.66 14.91 16.93
N PHE A 179 -5.95 15.73 17.93
CA PHE A 179 -6.51 17.07 17.74
C PHE A 179 -5.55 17.97 16.91
N ASP A 180 -4.25 17.98 17.25
CA ASP A 180 -3.23 18.68 16.47
C ASP A 180 -3.26 18.22 15.01
N LEU A 181 -3.31 16.90 14.75
CA LEU A 181 -3.33 16.33 13.42
C LEU A 181 -4.56 16.76 12.61
N PHE A 182 -5.77 16.75 13.21
CA PHE A 182 -6.98 17.22 12.54
C PHE A 182 -6.88 18.71 12.18
N SER A 183 -6.35 19.53 13.08
CA SER A 183 -6.11 20.96 12.84
C SER A 183 -5.13 21.20 11.70
N GLU A 184 -4.00 20.48 11.66
CA GLU A 184 -3.02 20.56 10.58
C GLU A 184 -3.57 20.14 9.21
N LEU A 185 -4.53 19.21 9.20
CA LEU A 185 -5.21 18.75 7.99
C LEU A 185 -6.37 19.64 7.57
N ASN A 186 -6.57 20.81 8.22
CA ASN A 186 -7.63 21.76 7.97
C ASN A 186 -9.04 21.14 8.08
N ALA A 187 -9.25 20.29 9.09
CA ALA A 187 -10.57 19.77 9.42
C ALA A 187 -11.53 20.93 9.75
N ASN A 188 -12.78 20.81 9.33
CA ASN A 188 -13.80 21.80 9.67
C ASN A 188 -14.31 21.62 11.10
N ASP A 189 -15.08 22.58 11.63
CA ASP A 189 -15.57 22.56 13.01
C ASP A 189 -16.35 21.29 13.36
N GLU A 190 -17.14 20.74 12.41
CA GLU A 190 -17.89 19.51 12.61
C GLU A 190 -17.00 18.26 12.65
N GLN A 191 -15.86 18.28 11.98
CA GLN A 191 -14.87 17.21 11.97
C GLN A 191 -13.94 17.29 13.17
N MET A 192 -13.70 18.51 13.69
CA MET A 192 -12.92 18.73 14.91
C MET A 192 -13.67 18.27 16.17
N ASP A 193 -15.03 18.21 16.13
CA ASP A 193 -15.87 17.65 17.21
C ASP A 193 -15.96 16.12 17.08
N PHE A 194 -14.82 15.44 17.03
CA PHE A 194 -14.76 13.99 16.95
C PHE A 194 -14.97 13.33 18.31
N GLN A 195 -15.61 12.17 18.32
CA GLN A 195 -15.77 11.36 19.52
C GLN A 195 -14.52 10.52 19.77
N VAL A 196 -14.19 10.30 21.04
CA VAL A 196 -13.06 9.47 21.47
C VAL A 196 -13.55 8.23 22.19
N VAL A 197 -13.03 7.07 21.77
CA VAL A 197 -13.25 5.78 22.43
C VAL A 197 -11.92 5.18 22.82
N TYR A 198 -11.78 4.76 24.06
CA TYR A 198 -10.60 4.06 24.56
C TYR A 198 -10.84 2.57 24.49
N ALA A 199 -9.92 1.82 23.88
CA ALA A 199 -10.12 0.40 23.62
C ALA A 199 -8.86 -0.45 23.84
N SER A 200 -9.06 -1.73 24.15
CA SER A 200 -8.08 -2.76 23.98
C SER A 200 -8.65 -3.83 23.05
N GLY A 201 -8.25 -3.77 21.77
CA GLY A 201 -8.69 -4.74 20.77
C GLY A 201 -8.31 -6.18 21.14
N MET A 202 -7.18 -6.37 21.83
CA MET A 202 -6.73 -7.70 22.28
C MET A 202 -7.64 -8.27 23.36
N ASN A 203 -8.04 -7.44 24.33
CA ASN A 203 -8.89 -7.86 25.44
C ASN A 203 -10.39 -7.75 25.10
N GLY A 204 -10.74 -7.13 23.97
CA GLY A 204 -12.12 -6.94 23.53
C GLY A 204 -12.94 -6.01 24.44
N ILE A 205 -12.33 -4.94 24.96
CA ILE A 205 -12.94 -4.00 25.89
C ILE A 205 -12.86 -2.56 25.37
N ALA A 206 -13.85 -1.74 25.69
CA ALA A 206 -13.88 -0.31 25.34
C ALA A 206 -14.61 0.55 26.38
N GLY A 207 -14.37 1.86 26.35
CA GLY A 207 -15.04 2.83 27.20
C GLY A 207 -14.88 4.26 26.66
N LEU A 208 -15.72 5.17 27.16
CA LEU A 208 -15.64 6.60 26.82
C LEU A 208 -14.71 7.36 27.76
N ASP A 209 -14.28 6.75 28.85
CA ASP A 209 -13.33 7.29 29.80
C ASP A 209 -12.20 6.26 30.01
N HIS A 210 -10.95 6.68 29.80
CA HIS A 210 -9.79 5.81 29.94
C HIS A 210 -9.57 5.29 31.37
N LYS A 211 -10.19 5.92 32.38
CA LYS A 211 -10.17 5.49 33.80
C LYS A 211 -11.28 4.50 34.13
N ASN A 212 -12.30 4.40 33.29
CA ASN A 212 -13.46 3.54 33.51
C ASN A 212 -13.83 2.79 32.22
N ILE A 213 -13.08 1.73 31.93
CA ILE A 213 -13.27 0.91 30.74
C ILE A 213 -14.32 -0.17 30.99
N GLY A 214 -15.25 -0.34 30.06
CA GLY A 214 -16.28 -1.38 30.12
C GLY A 214 -15.71 -2.79 29.86
N PRO A 215 -16.51 -3.82 30.13
CA PRO A 215 -16.10 -5.22 29.96
C PRO A 215 -16.17 -5.71 28.50
N ASP A 216 -16.67 -4.91 27.58
CA ASP A 216 -16.94 -5.27 26.19
C ASP A 216 -16.71 -4.08 25.23
N LEU A 217 -16.94 -4.29 23.92
CA LEU A 217 -16.83 -3.27 22.87
C LEU A 217 -18.16 -2.54 22.60
N LEU A 218 -19.22 -2.76 23.39
CA LEU A 218 -20.52 -2.13 23.17
C LEU A 218 -20.46 -0.59 23.14
N PRO A 219 -19.64 0.10 23.97
CA PRO A 219 -19.48 1.55 23.86
C PRO A 219 -18.97 2.00 22.48
N LEU A 220 -18.10 1.24 21.82
CA LEU A 220 -17.62 1.54 20.47
C LEU A 220 -18.76 1.40 19.45
N PHE A 221 -19.55 0.33 19.53
CA PHE A 221 -20.73 0.17 18.65
C PHE A 221 -21.75 1.29 18.83
N ASP A 222 -21.99 1.73 20.06
CA ASP A 222 -22.91 2.82 20.35
C ASP A 222 -22.43 4.15 19.73
N GLU A 223 -21.13 4.43 19.77
CA GLU A 223 -20.56 5.62 19.09
C GLU A 223 -20.65 5.49 17.56
N ILE A 224 -20.43 4.30 16.98
CA ILE A 224 -20.59 4.07 15.54
C ILE A 224 -22.03 4.38 15.10
N LEU A 225 -23.04 4.05 15.90
CA LEU A 225 -24.43 4.35 15.58
C LEU A 225 -24.76 5.85 15.58
N LYS A 226 -23.93 6.70 16.22
CA LYS A 226 -24.07 8.17 16.21
C LYS A 226 -23.47 8.82 14.96
N LEU A 227 -22.65 8.10 14.19
CA LEU A 227 -22.16 8.60 12.90
C LEU A 227 -23.32 8.99 11.98
N PRO A 228 -23.10 9.93 11.04
CA PRO A 228 -24.12 10.34 10.09
C PRO A 228 -24.76 9.14 9.40
N GLN A 229 -26.05 9.25 9.17
CA GLN A 229 -26.79 8.27 8.39
C GLN A 229 -26.33 8.29 6.94
N ALA A 230 -26.44 7.15 6.26
CA ALA A 230 -26.19 7.06 4.84
C ALA A 230 -27.07 8.09 4.08
N ASN A 231 -26.39 9.00 3.37
CA ASN A 231 -27.06 10.04 2.62
C ASN A 231 -27.51 9.46 1.27
N VAL A 232 -28.75 8.99 1.18
CA VAL A 232 -29.26 8.16 0.10
C VAL A 232 -30.66 8.59 -0.33
N ASP A 233 -31.00 8.29 -1.59
CA ASP A 233 -32.32 8.54 -2.16
C ASP A 233 -32.77 7.28 -2.94
N THR A 234 -33.78 6.59 -2.40
CA THR A 234 -34.32 5.36 -2.99
C THR A 234 -35.31 5.62 -4.12
N GLU A 235 -35.79 6.85 -4.29
CA GLU A 235 -36.77 7.21 -5.33
C GLU A 235 -36.09 7.66 -6.63
N LYS A 236 -34.79 7.98 -6.58
CA LYS A 236 -34.02 8.35 -7.78
C LYS A 236 -33.62 7.16 -8.61
N SER A 237 -33.25 7.45 -9.88
CA SER A 237 -32.67 6.47 -10.80
C SER A 237 -31.47 5.78 -10.18
N LEU A 238 -31.33 4.49 -10.47
CA LEU A 238 -30.25 3.66 -9.95
C LEU A 238 -28.86 4.25 -10.27
N GLN A 239 -28.05 4.38 -9.23
CA GLN A 239 -26.63 4.71 -9.33
C GLN A 239 -25.84 3.87 -8.33
N MET A 240 -24.94 3.02 -8.84
CA MET A 240 -23.99 2.26 -8.02
C MET A 240 -22.59 2.41 -8.61
N MET A 241 -21.62 2.85 -7.82
CA MET A 241 -20.23 2.91 -8.25
C MET A 241 -19.51 1.63 -7.86
N VAL A 242 -18.81 1.04 -8.83
CA VAL A 242 -17.96 -0.13 -8.61
C VAL A 242 -16.63 0.33 -8.04
N ALA A 243 -16.42 0.05 -6.77
CA ALA A 243 -15.20 0.42 -6.05
C ALA A 243 -14.16 -0.71 -6.00
N ASN A 244 -14.60 -1.96 -6.10
CA ASN A 244 -13.71 -3.12 -6.14
C ASN A 244 -14.25 -4.19 -7.10
N VAL A 245 -13.36 -5.04 -7.61
CA VAL A 245 -13.70 -6.19 -8.47
C VAL A 245 -13.04 -7.43 -7.90
N ASP A 246 -13.83 -8.46 -7.69
CA ASP A 246 -13.37 -9.79 -7.30
C ASP A 246 -13.61 -10.80 -8.44
N TYR A 247 -13.05 -11.97 -8.36
CA TYR A 247 -13.18 -13.01 -9.36
C TYR A 247 -13.40 -14.36 -8.69
N ASP A 248 -14.40 -15.08 -9.16
CA ASP A 248 -14.70 -16.44 -8.75
C ASP A 248 -14.70 -17.34 -9.99
N ASP A 249 -14.08 -18.52 -9.91
CA ASP A 249 -13.93 -19.41 -11.07
C ASP A 249 -15.28 -19.92 -11.65
N PHE A 250 -16.34 -19.91 -10.83
CA PHE A 250 -17.67 -20.35 -11.23
C PHE A 250 -18.62 -19.21 -11.59
N LYS A 251 -18.45 -18.04 -10.93
CA LYS A 251 -19.35 -16.88 -11.08
C LYS A 251 -18.78 -15.79 -11.99
N GLY A 252 -17.51 -15.91 -12.38
CA GLY A 252 -16.82 -14.91 -13.17
C GLY A 252 -16.44 -13.66 -12.38
N LYS A 253 -16.37 -12.52 -13.05
CA LYS A 253 -16.13 -11.22 -12.43
C LYS A 253 -17.31 -10.78 -11.56
N MET A 254 -16.99 -10.21 -10.41
CA MET A 254 -17.95 -9.70 -9.43
C MET A 254 -17.61 -8.26 -9.10
N GLY A 255 -18.53 -7.34 -9.39
CA GLY A 255 -18.37 -5.92 -9.01
C GLY A 255 -18.86 -5.69 -7.57
N ILE A 256 -18.04 -5.02 -6.75
CA ILE A 256 -18.38 -4.64 -5.38
C ILE A 256 -18.49 -3.12 -5.33
N GLY A 257 -19.59 -2.62 -4.78
CA GLY A 257 -19.77 -1.18 -4.65
C GLY A 257 -20.96 -0.82 -3.77
N ARG A 258 -21.11 0.47 -3.53
CA ARG A 258 -22.23 1.04 -2.78
C ARG A 258 -23.29 1.54 -3.76
N ILE A 259 -24.54 1.19 -3.50
CA ILE A 259 -25.67 1.81 -4.17
C ILE A 259 -25.87 3.20 -3.54
N VAL A 260 -25.73 4.24 -4.36
CA VAL A 260 -25.85 5.64 -3.91
C VAL A 260 -27.28 6.11 -4.04
N ASN A 261 -27.95 5.77 -5.13
CA ASN A 261 -29.35 6.13 -5.39
C ASN A 261 -30.10 4.93 -5.95
N GLY A 262 -31.42 4.91 -5.73
CA GLY A 262 -32.32 3.94 -6.32
C GLY A 262 -32.32 2.56 -5.62
N ILE A 263 -32.84 1.59 -6.34
CA ILE A 263 -32.99 0.19 -5.91
C ILE A 263 -32.46 -0.71 -7.03
N LEU A 264 -31.71 -1.73 -6.68
CA LEU A 264 -31.20 -2.76 -7.59
C LEU A 264 -31.81 -4.10 -7.23
N LYS A 265 -32.24 -4.85 -8.26
CA LYS A 265 -32.80 -6.20 -8.11
C LYS A 265 -32.01 -7.21 -8.91
N SER A 266 -31.98 -8.44 -8.42
CA SER A 266 -31.45 -9.57 -9.19
C SER A 266 -32.33 -9.79 -10.43
N GLY A 267 -31.71 -9.90 -11.60
CA GLY A 267 -32.39 -10.02 -12.88
C GLY A 267 -32.67 -8.70 -13.61
N ASP A 268 -32.33 -7.54 -13.02
CA ASP A 268 -32.52 -6.24 -13.68
C ASP A 268 -31.62 -6.08 -14.91
N ASP A 269 -32.19 -5.47 -15.95
CA ASP A 269 -31.44 -4.98 -17.10
C ASP A 269 -30.89 -3.59 -16.79
N ILE A 270 -29.60 -3.44 -16.87
CA ILE A 270 -28.87 -2.21 -16.50
C ILE A 270 -27.98 -1.73 -17.64
N VAL A 271 -27.50 -0.51 -17.52
CA VAL A 271 -26.35 -0.02 -18.28
C VAL A 271 -25.20 0.32 -17.36
N PHE A 272 -23.97 0.15 -17.85
CA PHE A 272 -22.78 0.45 -17.07
C PHE A 272 -21.71 1.11 -17.92
N GLY A 273 -20.80 1.85 -17.27
CA GLY A 273 -19.66 2.50 -17.92
C GLY A 273 -19.18 3.73 -17.18
N LYS A 274 -18.23 4.44 -17.79
CA LYS A 274 -17.60 5.63 -17.25
C LYS A 274 -18.12 6.89 -17.96
N PRO A 275 -18.09 8.07 -17.28
CA PRO A 275 -18.46 9.33 -17.93
C PRO A 275 -17.66 9.57 -19.22
N GLY A 276 -18.34 9.98 -20.28
CA GLY A 276 -17.72 10.27 -21.57
C GLY A 276 -17.41 9.05 -22.45
N MET A 277 -17.71 7.84 -22.00
CA MET A 277 -17.59 6.61 -22.79
C MET A 277 -18.99 6.07 -23.17
N PRO A 278 -19.10 5.27 -24.24
CA PRO A 278 -20.36 4.60 -24.58
C PRO A 278 -20.76 3.62 -23.46
N TYR A 279 -22.01 3.68 -23.02
CA TYR A 279 -22.52 2.76 -22.00
C TYR A 279 -22.84 1.42 -22.61
N LYS A 280 -22.51 0.35 -21.87
CA LYS A 280 -22.77 -1.04 -22.24
C LYS A 280 -24.01 -1.54 -21.51
N LYS A 281 -24.76 -2.43 -22.16
CA LYS A 281 -25.94 -3.08 -21.55
C LYS A 281 -25.52 -4.39 -20.91
N ALA A 282 -26.06 -4.68 -19.75
CA ALA A 282 -25.85 -5.95 -19.04
C ALA A 282 -27.09 -6.33 -18.22
N LYS A 283 -27.08 -7.56 -17.72
CA LYS A 283 -28.10 -8.08 -16.81
C LYS A 283 -27.44 -8.55 -15.52
N ILE A 284 -28.02 -8.18 -14.40
CA ILE A 284 -27.57 -8.64 -13.08
C ILE A 284 -28.04 -10.09 -12.89
N ASN A 285 -27.12 -11.04 -12.73
CA ASN A 285 -27.46 -12.44 -12.49
C ASN A 285 -27.80 -12.68 -11.02
N GLU A 286 -26.84 -12.44 -10.14
CA GLU A 286 -26.98 -12.61 -8.71
C GLU A 286 -26.42 -11.40 -7.96
N MET A 287 -26.98 -11.16 -6.80
CA MET A 287 -26.56 -10.09 -5.92
C MET A 287 -26.34 -10.63 -4.50
N PHE A 288 -25.29 -10.14 -3.84
CA PHE A 288 -24.92 -10.56 -2.49
C PHE A 288 -24.68 -9.33 -1.61
N THR A 289 -25.02 -9.44 -0.35
CA THR A 289 -24.61 -8.52 0.71
C THR A 289 -23.61 -9.22 1.63
N PHE A 290 -22.88 -8.44 2.42
CA PHE A 290 -21.95 -8.99 3.39
C PHE A 290 -22.69 -9.32 4.69
N ASN A 291 -22.42 -10.47 5.28
CA ASN A 291 -22.89 -10.88 6.60
C ASN A 291 -21.73 -11.51 7.33
N ASN A 292 -21.25 -10.87 8.40
CA ASN A 292 -19.94 -11.13 9.00
C ASN A 292 -18.83 -11.07 7.94
N ILE A 293 -18.00 -12.09 7.81
CA ILE A 293 -16.98 -12.25 6.76
C ILE A 293 -17.58 -12.94 5.51
N GLY A 294 -18.79 -13.50 5.63
CA GLY A 294 -19.47 -14.25 4.56
C GLY A 294 -20.29 -13.36 3.62
N ARG A 295 -20.85 -14.01 2.60
CA ARG A 295 -21.69 -13.40 1.58
C ARG A 295 -23.08 -14.02 1.65
N GLU A 296 -24.12 -13.21 1.65
CA GLU A 296 -25.51 -13.63 1.69
C GLU A 296 -26.20 -13.19 0.39
N LYS A 297 -26.86 -14.13 -0.30
CA LYS A 297 -27.60 -13.83 -1.52
C LYS A 297 -28.86 -13.03 -1.18
N VAL A 298 -29.07 -11.93 -1.91
CA VAL A 298 -30.25 -11.07 -1.77
C VAL A 298 -30.90 -10.85 -3.13
N GLU A 299 -32.23 -10.69 -3.12
CA GLU A 299 -32.99 -10.43 -4.35
C GLU A 299 -33.11 -8.94 -4.64
N THR A 300 -33.07 -8.10 -3.60
CA THR A 300 -33.21 -6.65 -3.71
C THR A 300 -32.27 -5.96 -2.75
N ALA A 301 -31.62 -4.89 -3.21
CA ALA A 301 -30.83 -3.98 -2.39
C ALA A 301 -31.15 -2.55 -2.76
N SER A 302 -31.03 -1.64 -1.81
CA SER A 302 -31.42 -0.23 -1.98
C SER A 302 -30.25 0.71 -1.67
N ALA A 303 -30.42 1.96 -2.03
CA ALA A 303 -29.43 3.00 -1.78
C ALA A 303 -28.93 2.94 -0.32
N GLY A 304 -27.60 2.99 -0.14
CA GLY A 304 -26.89 2.81 1.12
C GLY A 304 -26.27 1.43 1.31
N ASP A 305 -26.79 0.39 0.66
CA ASP A 305 -26.24 -0.95 0.78
C ASP A 305 -24.90 -1.09 0.00
N ILE A 306 -23.94 -1.79 0.60
CA ILE A 306 -22.75 -2.28 -0.07
C ILE A 306 -23.04 -3.67 -0.59
N VAL A 307 -23.00 -3.84 -1.92
CA VAL A 307 -23.39 -5.08 -2.59
C VAL A 307 -22.29 -5.59 -3.51
N MET A 308 -22.31 -6.89 -3.71
CA MET A 308 -21.54 -7.59 -4.73
C MET A 308 -22.51 -8.11 -5.79
N ILE A 309 -22.21 -7.87 -7.06
CA ILE A 309 -23.04 -8.25 -8.19
C ILE A 309 -22.28 -9.12 -9.16
N THR A 310 -22.99 -10.01 -9.86
CA THR A 310 -22.47 -10.90 -10.91
C THR A 310 -23.23 -10.72 -12.21
N GLY A 311 -22.67 -11.19 -13.32
CA GLY A 311 -23.30 -11.16 -14.65
C GLY A 311 -22.74 -10.09 -15.59
N ILE A 312 -21.66 -9.39 -15.20
CA ILE A 312 -21.02 -8.36 -16.02
C ILE A 312 -19.54 -8.71 -16.19
N ASP A 313 -19.16 -9.40 -17.25
CA ASP A 313 -17.78 -9.86 -17.47
C ASP A 313 -16.79 -8.72 -17.75
N GLU A 314 -17.26 -7.64 -18.35
CA GLU A 314 -16.42 -6.50 -18.72
C GLU A 314 -16.40 -5.37 -17.67
N ILE A 315 -16.94 -5.62 -16.47
CA ILE A 315 -16.97 -4.64 -15.39
C ILE A 315 -15.56 -4.27 -14.95
N THR A 316 -15.33 -2.99 -14.73
CA THR A 316 -14.07 -2.46 -14.23
C THR A 316 -14.30 -1.52 -13.04
N ILE A 317 -13.25 -1.30 -12.26
CA ILE A 317 -13.30 -0.36 -11.15
C ILE A 317 -13.54 1.06 -11.68
N GLY A 318 -14.44 1.79 -11.03
CA GLY A 318 -14.86 3.14 -11.42
C GLY A 318 -16.01 3.17 -12.43
N ASP A 319 -16.50 2.02 -12.91
CA ASP A 319 -17.74 1.98 -13.67
C ASP A 319 -18.94 2.35 -12.78
N THR A 320 -19.87 3.12 -13.34
CA THR A 320 -21.17 3.34 -12.71
C THR A 320 -22.19 2.39 -13.31
N ILE A 321 -22.90 1.68 -12.45
CA ILE A 321 -24.08 0.88 -12.82
C ILE A 321 -25.29 1.78 -12.68
N MET A 322 -26.12 1.85 -13.73
CA MET A 322 -27.16 2.84 -13.87
C MET A 322 -28.45 2.20 -14.40
N ASP A 323 -29.55 2.87 -14.17
CA ASP A 323 -30.82 2.55 -14.82
C ASP A 323 -30.67 2.64 -16.35
N LYS A 324 -31.27 1.70 -17.08
CA LYS A 324 -31.20 1.65 -18.54
C LYS A 324 -31.96 2.79 -19.21
N ASP A 325 -33.03 3.29 -18.57
CA ASP A 325 -33.94 4.29 -19.10
C ASP A 325 -33.51 5.71 -18.75
N ASP A 326 -32.75 5.90 -17.65
CA ASP A 326 -32.21 7.19 -17.20
C ASP A 326 -30.76 7.04 -16.68
N PRO A 327 -29.77 6.85 -17.57
CA PRO A 327 -28.39 6.60 -17.18
C PRO A 327 -27.69 7.88 -16.72
N ILE A 328 -27.43 8.01 -15.43
CA ILE A 328 -26.71 9.16 -14.83
C ILE A 328 -25.37 8.66 -14.27
N PRO A 329 -24.22 8.91 -14.93
CA PRO A 329 -22.92 8.45 -14.45
C PRO A 329 -22.45 9.24 -13.22
N MET A 330 -21.73 8.58 -12.34
CA MET A 330 -21.08 9.20 -11.19
C MET A 330 -19.72 9.77 -11.60
N PRO A 331 -19.18 10.76 -10.86
CA PRO A 331 -17.82 11.24 -11.08
C PRO A 331 -16.82 10.09 -11.01
N PRO A 332 -15.81 10.07 -11.90
CA PRO A 332 -14.82 9.00 -11.92
C PRO A 332 -14.02 8.96 -10.61
N ILE A 333 -13.59 7.77 -10.20
CA ILE A 333 -12.65 7.63 -9.10
C ILE A 333 -11.29 8.15 -9.59
N THR A 334 -10.78 9.19 -8.95
CA THR A 334 -9.43 9.71 -9.20
C THR A 334 -8.47 8.94 -8.30
N VAL A 335 -7.51 8.25 -8.89
CA VAL A 335 -6.43 7.56 -8.19
C VAL A 335 -5.13 8.29 -8.53
N GLU A 336 -4.32 8.57 -7.52
CA GLU A 336 -3.01 9.20 -7.74
C GLU A 336 -2.14 8.36 -8.67
N GLU A 337 -1.29 9.02 -9.45
CA GLU A 337 -0.46 8.35 -10.44
C GLU A 337 0.66 7.50 -9.80
N PRO A 338 1.12 6.43 -10.50
CA PRO A 338 2.26 5.64 -10.06
C PRO A 338 3.54 6.49 -9.96
N THR A 339 4.38 6.22 -8.94
CA THR A 339 5.65 6.91 -8.71
C THR A 339 6.87 6.06 -9.02
N VAL A 340 6.73 4.73 -9.04
CA VAL A 340 7.82 3.76 -9.26
C VAL A 340 7.46 2.81 -10.39
N ARG A 341 8.45 2.44 -11.19
CA ARG A 341 8.33 1.43 -12.24
C ARG A 341 9.42 0.36 -12.12
N MET A 342 9.10 -0.84 -12.55
CA MET A 342 10.03 -1.98 -12.66
C MET A 342 9.82 -2.71 -13.99
N SER A 343 10.88 -3.28 -14.54
CA SER A 343 10.76 -4.16 -15.69
C SER A 343 10.54 -5.61 -15.22
N ILE A 344 9.56 -6.29 -15.83
CA ILE A 344 9.33 -7.73 -15.64
C ILE A 344 9.51 -8.39 -16.98
N SER A 345 10.37 -9.40 -17.03
CA SER A 345 10.68 -10.11 -18.27
C SER A 345 10.72 -11.63 -18.08
N VAL A 346 10.75 -12.34 -19.20
CA VAL A 346 10.93 -13.79 -19.22
C VAL A 346 12.27 -14.17 -18.61
N ASN A 347 12.28 -15.24 -17.78
CA ASN A 347 13.52 -15.78 -17.25
C ASN A 347 14.38 -16.39 -18.38
N LYS A 348 15.57 -15.83 -18.58
CA LYS A 348 16.59 -16.27 -19.57
C LYS A 348 17.86 -16.78 -18.90
N SER A 349 17.82 -17.07 -17.59
CA SER A 349 18.96 -17.60 -16.88
C SER A 349 19.33 -19.02 -17.35
N PRO A 350 20.54 -19.51 -17.12
CA PRO A 350 20.92 -20.89 -17.41
C PRO A 350 20.11 -21.95 -16.65
N LEU A 351 19.43 -21.56 -15.57
CA LEU A 351 18.59 -22.44 -14.74
C LEU A 351 17.09 -22.26 -15.01
N ALA A 352 16.70 -21.49 -16.02
CA ALA A 352 15.31 -21.24 -16.38
C ALA A 352 14.55 -22.55 -16.69
N GLY A 353 13.32 -22.66 -16.20
CA GLY A 353 12.43 -23.81 -16.43
C GLY A 353 12.69 -25.03 -15.55
N GLN A 354 13.63 -24.95 -14.60
CA GLN A 354 13.89 -26.07 -13.68
C GLN A 354 12.92 -26.09 -12.48
N GLU A 355 12.43 -24.93 -12.08
CA GLU A 355 11.65 -24.77 -10.84
C GLU A 355 10.21 -24.33 -11.09
N GLY A 356 9.95 -23.53 -12.13
CA GLY A 356 8.63 -23.05 -12.51
C GLY A 356 8.17 -23.57 -13.86
N LYS A 357 6.84 -23.58 -14.07
CA LYS A 357 6.24 -24.04 -15.33
C LYS A 357 5.74 -22.90 -16.22
N LEU A 358 5.57 -21.69 -15.63
CA LEU A 358 4.96 -20.53 -16.28
C LEU A 358 6.04 -19.52 -16.67
N LEU A 359 6.72 -19.76 -17.82
CA LEU A 359 7.82 -18.93 -18.33
C LEU A 359 7.49 -18.17 -19.62
N GLN A 360 6.40 -18.54 -20.30
CA GLN A 360 6.12 -17.98 -21.63
C GLN A 360 5.70 -16.51 -21.52
N SER A 361 6.25 -15.66 -22.39
CA SER A 361 5.94 -14.22 -22.44
C SER A 361 4.44 -13.94 -22.49
N ARG A 362 3.69 -14.69 -23.30
CA ARG A 362 2.24 -14.56 -23.40
C ARG A 362 1.53 -14.81 -22.06
N VAL A 363 1.93 -15.84 -21.32
CA VAL A 363 1.30 -16.21 -20.02
C VAL A 363 1.59 -15.14 -18.97
N ILE A 364 2.82 -14.61 -18.95
CA ILE A 364 3.21 -13.49 -18.09
C ILE A 364 2.39 -12.24 -18.45
N ARG A 365 2.27 -11.93 -19.75
CA ARG A 365 1.47 -10.82 -20.25
C ARG A 365 0.02 -10.91 -19.76
N ASP A 366 -0.63 -12.02 -20.07
CA ASP A 366 -2.05 -12.23 -19.75
C ASP A 366 -2.28 -12.11 -18.24
N ARG A 367 -1.35 -12.60 -17.40
CA ARG A 367 -1.40 -12.45 -15.95
C ARG A 367 -1.24 -11.01 -15.48
N LEU A 368 -0.29 -10.26 -16.05
CA LEU A 368 -0.07 -8.84 -15.72
C LEU A 368 -1.27 -7.98 -16.12
N PHE A 369 -1.83 -8.21 -17.32
CA PHE A 369 -3.03 -7.48 -17.76
C PHE A 369 -4.28 -7.83 -16.96
N LYS A 370 -4.43 -9.09 -16.52
CA LYS A 370 -5.51 -9.49 -15.61
C LYS A 370 -5.43 -8.77 -14.25
N GLU A 371 -4.23 -8.40 -13.81
CA GLU A 371 -4.06 -7.64 -12.56
C GLU A 371 -4.65 -6.24 -12.66
N LEU A 372 -4.62 -5.60 -13.84
CA LEU A 372 -5.20 -4.27 -14.06
C LEU A 372 -6.71 -4.23 -13.80
N ASP A 373 -7.40 -5.35 -13.95
CA ASP A 373 -8.83 -5.45 -13.65
C ASP A 373 -9.12 -5.24 -12.15
N LYS A 374 -8.18 -5.64 -11.29
CA LYS A 374 -8.32 -5.58 -9.82
C LYS A 374 -7.59 -4.39 -9.19
N ASN A 375 -6.59 -3.84 -9.88
CA ASN A 375 -5.69 -2.84 -9.33
C ASN A 375 -5.56 -1.62 -10.24
N VAL A 376 -6.32 -0.56 -9.92
CA VAL A 376 -6.34 0.70 -10.71
C VAL A 376 -5.05 1.51 -10.54
N ALA A 377 -4.34 1.33 -9.42
CA ALA A 377 -3.09 2.04 -9.17
C ALA A 377 -1.88 1.43 -9.91
N LEU A 378 -2.09 0.31 -10.63
CA LEU A 378 -1.09 -0.35 -11.45
C LEU A 378 -1.24 0.10 -12.91
N LYS A 379 -0.11 0.33 -13.59
CA LYS A 379 -0.09 0.49 -15.05
C LYS A 379 0.90 -0.54 -15.62
N VAL A 380 0.51 -1.19 -16.70
CA VAL A 380 1.36 -2.14 -17.43
C VAL A 380 1.49 -1.69 -18.86
N ALA A 381 2.72 -1.61 -19.36
CA ALA A 381 3.01 -1.25 -20.74
C ALA A 381 3.93 -2.32 -21.36
N GLU A 382 3.68 -2.63 -22.64
CA GLU A 382 4.59 -3.42 -23.45
C GLU A 382 5.78 -2.54 -23.84
N THR A 383 6.99 -3.12 -23.84
CA THR A 383 8.20 -2.44 -24.26
C THR A 383 8.52 -2.78 -25.73
N GLU A 384 9.57 -2.20 -26.30
CA GLU A 384 10.07 -2.57 -27.64
C GLU A 384 10.45 -4.06 -27.74
N SER A 385 10.79 -4.68 -26.62
CA SER A 385 11.04 -6.11 -26.51
C SER A 385 9.74 -6.87 -26.21
N SER A 386 9.39 -7.85 -27.03
CA SER A 386 8.21 -8.70 -26.84
C SER A 386 8.23 -9.54 -25.55
N ASP A 387 9.38 -9.63 -24.88
CA ASP A 387 9.59 -10.46 -23.70
C ASP A 387 9.72 -9.65 -22.41
N THR A 388 9.54 -8.33 -22.48
CA THR A 388 9.72 -7.42 -21.34
C THR A 388 8.52 -6.49 -21.23
N TYR A 389 8.02 -6.34 -20.02
CA TYR A 389 6.88 -5.47 -19.66
C TYR A 389 7.36 -4.44 -18.65
N GLU A 390 6.93 -3.20 -18.81
CA GLU A 390 7.09 -2.14 -17.82
C GLU A 390 5.88 -2.13 -16.91
N VAL A 391 6.09 -2.28 -15.61
CA VAL A 391 5.04 -2.31 -14.61
C VAL A 391 5.25 -1.14 -13.66
N CYS A 392 4.27 -0.25 -13.56
CA CYS A 392 4.30 0.95 -12.75
C CYS A 392 3.34 0.81 -11.57
N GLY A 393 3.80 1.17 -10.37
CA GLY A 393 3.02 1.13 -9.13
C GLY A 393 3.29 2.34 -8.25
N ARG A 394 2.53 2.46 -7.16
CA ARG A 394 2.66 3.59 -6.22
C ARG A 394 3.93 3.56 -5.39
N GLY A 395 4.50 2.38 -5.18
CA GLY A 395 5.73 2.19 -4.42
C GLY A 395 6.35 0.83 -4.69
N GLN A 396 7.52 0.62 -4.10
CA GLN A 396 8.28 -0.63 -4.27
C GLN A 396 7.53 -1.83 -3.67
N LEU A 397 6.92 -1.67 -2.49
CA LEU A 397 6.17 -2.74 -1.82
C LEU A 397 4.98 -3.21 -2.67
N HIS A 398 4.27 -2.28 -3.32
CA HIS A 398 3.16 -2.61 -4.21
C HIS A 398 3.60 -3.56 -5.34
N LEU A 399 4.75 -3.27 -5.97
CA LEU A 399 5.30 -4.08 -7.05
C LEU A 399 5.86 -5.42 -6.55
N THR A 400 6.54 -5.43 -5.39
CA THR A 400 7.07 -6.69 -4.82
C THR A 400 5.97 -7.64 -4.37
N VAL A 401 4.84 -7.14 -3.89
CA VAL A 401 3.66 -7.95 -3.57
C VAL A 401 3.10 -8.62 -4.82
N LEU A 402 3.00 -7.90 -5.94
CA LEU A 402 2.57 -8.48 -7.22
C LEU A 402 3.52 -9.58 -7.69
N ILE A 403 4.83 -9.33 -7.67
CA ILE A 403 5.84 -10.31 -8.07
C ILE A 403 5.80 -11.54 -7.17
N GLU A 404 5.62 -11.36 -5.86
CA GLU A 404 5.51 -12.46 -4.92
C GLU A 404 4.23 -13.30 -5.13
N ASN A 405 3.09 -12.67 -5.48
CA ASN A 405 1.88 -13.38 -5.88
C ASN A 405 2.16 -14.25 -7.12
N MET A 406 2.75 -13.68 -8.15
CA MET A 406 3.11 -14.42 -9.38
C MET A 406 4.09 -15.58 -9.07
N ARG A 407 5.07 -15.35 -8.18
CA ARG A 407 6.00 -16.40 -7.74
C ARG A 407 5.26 -17.58 -7.11
N ARG A 408 4.29 -17.32 -6.22
CA ARG A 408 3.46 -18.35 -5.55
C ARG A 408 2.51 -19.06 -6.51
N GLU A 409 2.09 -18.39 -7.57
CA GLU A 409 1.30 -18.97 -8.66
C GLU A 409 2.14 -19.90 -9.58
N GLY A 410 3.46 -19.96 -9.41
CA GLY A 410 4.37 -20.84 -10.15
C GLY A 410 5.07 -20.20 -11.35
N PHE A 411 5.07 -18.87 -11.44
CA PHE A 411 5.79 -18.15 -12.48
C PHE A 411 7.31 -18.11 -12.20
N GLU A 412 8.10 -18.13 -13.28
CA GLU A 412 9.49 -17.72 -13.27
C GLU A 412 9.65 -16.41 -14.03
N LEU A 413 10.30 -15.43 -13.41
CA LEU A 413 10.42 -14.06 -13.90
C LEU A 413 11.84 -13.54 -13.73
N MET A 414 12.24 -12.63 -14.62
CA MET A 414 13.35 -11.70 -14.40
C MET A 414 12.79 -10.33 -14.06
N VAL A 415 13.30 -9.72 -13.00
CA VAL A 415 12.85 -8.43 -12.51
C VAL A 415 14.03 -7.47 -12.50
N GLY A 416 13.83 -6.29 -13.08
CA GLY A 416 14.83 -5.21 -13.06
C GLY A 416 14.67 -4.31 -11.81
N PRO A 417 15.64 -3.42 -11.58
CA PRO A 417 15.63 -2.52 -10.45
C PRO A 417 14.45 -1.55 -10.48
N PRO A 418 13.93 -1.16 -9.32
CA PRO A 418 12.92 -0.10 -9.22
C PRO A 418 13.53 1.23 -9.68
N THR A 419 12.79 1.93 -10.54
CA THR A 419 13.16 3.26 -11.03
C THR A 419 12.00 4.22 -10.80
N VAL A 420 12.30 5.47 -10.42
CA VAL A 420 11.26 6.48 -10.21
C VAL A 420 10.70 6.99 -11.54
N ILE A 421 9.42 7.35 -11.53
CA ILE A 421 8.76 7.96 -12.67
C ILE A 421 8.92 9.48 -12.52
N GLU A 422 9.63 10.08 -13.47
CA GLU A 422 9.84 11.51 -13.53
C GLU A 422 8.70 12.19 -14.30
N GLN A 423 8.40 13.42 -13.93
CA GLN A 423 7.39 14.26 -14.59
C GLN A 423 8.00 15.61 -15.00
N VAL A 424 7.44 16.22 -16.01
CA VAL A 424 7.78 17.61 -16.39
C VAL A 424 6.67 18.50 -15.89
N VAL A 425 6.95 19.29 -14.86
CA VAL A 425 6.01 20.26 -14.28
C VAL A 425 6.51 21.67 -14.65
N ASP A 426 5.70 22.47 -15.32
CA ASP A 426 6.04 23.82 -15.77
C ASP A 426 7.36 23.90 -16.57
N GLY A 427 7.67 22.86 -17.35
CA GLY A 427 8.89 22.78 -18.16
C GLY A 427 10.14 22.37 -17.37
N VAL A 428 10.03 22.09 -16.08
CA VAL A 428 11.11 21.62 -15.21
C VAL A 428 10.98 20.12 -15.01
N ARG A 429 12.09 19.39 -15.17
CA ARG A 429 12.18 17.97 -14.85
C ARG A 429 12.06 17.78 -13.34
N CYS A 430 11.03 17.11 -12.90
CA CYS A 430 10.72 16.83 -11.49
C CYS A 430 10.74 15.33 -11.21
N GLU A 431 11.08 14.98 -9.98
CA GLU A 431 11.04 13.63 -9.45
C GLU A 431 10.20 13.58 -8.16
N PRO A 432 9.64 12.40 -7.82
CA PRO A 432 8.87 12.27 -6.59
C PRO A 432 9.79 12.36 -5.36
N TYR A 433 9.29 13.02 -4.31
CA TYR A 433 9.94 13.16 -3.01
C TYR A 433 9.08 12.52 -1.93
N GLU A 434 9.75 12.00 -0.91
CA GLU A 434 9.14 11.42 0.27
C GLU A 434 9.58 12.17 1.52
N MET A 435 8.66 12.30 2.45
CA MET A 435 8.93 12.66 3.83
C MET A 435 9.24 11.38 4.60
N ILE A 436 10.34 11.37 5.32
CA ILE A 436 10.73 10.28 6.19
C ILE A 436 10.80 10.77 7.63
N GLU A 437 10.16 10.04 8.50
CA GLU A 437 10.25 10.19 9.95
C GLU A 437 11.05 9.02 10.52
N VAL A 438 12.11 9.33 11.24
CA VAL A 438 13.02 8.34 11.82
C VAL A 438 13.10 8.54 13.32
N THR A 439 12.86 7.47 14.07
CA THR A 439 13.10 7.43 15.52
C THR A 439 14.28 6.50 15.81
N VAL A 440 15.28 7.01 16.52
CA VAL A 440 16.54 6.29 16.74
C VAL A 440 17.15 6.67 18.10
N PRO A 441 17.88 5.77 18.79
CA PRO A 441 18.64 6.11 19.99
C PRO A 441 19.64 7.25 19.71
N ASN A 442 19.81 8.15 20.68
CA ASN A 442 20.63 9.36 20.53
C ASN A 442 22.04 9.09 19.98
N ASP A 443 22.64 7.96 20.38
CA ASP A 443 24.00 7.56 19.96
C ASP A 443 24.15 7.35 18.45
N TYR A 444 23.05 7.03 17.75
CA TYR A 444 23.08 6.74 16.31
C TYR A 444 22.51 7.87 15.44
N SER A 445 21.99 8.96 16.05
CA SER A 445 21.37 10.08 15.33
C SER A 445 22.31 10.70 14.29
N GLY A 446 23.58 10.92 14.64
CA GLY A 446 24.58 11.46 13.71
C GLY A 446 24.83 10.56 12.50
N ALA A 447 24.93 9.24 12.69
CA ALA A 447 25.14 8.29 11.59
C ALA A 447 23.93 8.27 10.63
N VAL A 448 22.71 8.38 11.17
CA VAL A 448 21.47 8.45 10.37
C VAL A 448 21.44 9.74 9.55
N VAL A 449 21.75 10.88 10.15
CA VAL A 449 21.82 12.19 9.48
C VAL A 449 22.82 12.14 8.31
N ASP A 450 24.02 11.56 8.53
CA ASP A 450 25.03 11.44 7.47
C ASP A 450 24.57 10.59 6.29
N ILE A 451 23.91 9.45 6.57
CA ILE A 451 23.38 8.55 5.53
C ILE A 451 22.28 9.26 4.71
N LEU A 452 21.33 9.94 5.39
CA LEU A 452 20.22 10.64 4.74
C LEU A 452 20.71 11.82 3.91
N ASN A 453 21.70 12.59 4.40
CA ASN A 453 22.30 13.71 3.66
C ASN A 453 23.03 13.26 2.40
N LYS A 454 23.77 12.12 2.43
CA LYS A 454 24.39 11.52 1.24
C LYS A 454 23.35 11.17 0.18
N ARG A 455 22.14 10.83 0.58
CA ARG A 455 21.00 10.54 -0.31
C ARG A 455 20.20 11.78 -0.71
N LYS A 456 20.78 13.00 -0.54
CA LYS A 456 20.14 14.29 -0.84
C LYS A 456 18.92 14.59 0.03
N GLY A 457 18.86 14.00 1.24
CA GLY A 457 17.84 14.31 2.22
C GLY A 457 18.04 15.71 2.79
N GLN A 458 16.95 16.44 2.96
CA GLN A 458 16.89 17.73 3.63
C GLN A 458 16.20 17.54 4.96
N MET A 459 16.92 17.82 6.06
CA MET A 459 16.35 17.73 7.40
C MET A 459 15.35 18.87 7.61
N THR A 460 14.14 18.54 8.00
CA THR A 460 13.05 19.49 8.29
C THR A 460 12.89 19.72 9.78
N ALA A 461 13.11 18.70 10.61
CA ALA A 461 13.04 18.78 12.05
C ALA A 461 13.95 17.75 12.72
N MET A 462 14.40 18.08 13.94
CA MET A 462 15.12 17.17 14.83
C MET A 462 14.75 17.54 16.27
N GLY A 463 14.40 16.55 17.07
CA GLY A 463 14.05 16.73 18.48
C GLY A 463 14.11 15.44 19.27
N PRO A 464 13.93 15.50 20.59
CA PRO A 464 13.74 14.28 21.39
C PRO A 464 12.47 13.56 20.92
N ALA A 465 12.55 12.24 20.82
CA ALA A 465 11.35 11.44 20.51
C ALA A 465 10.37 11.56 21.68
N GLU A 466 9.16 12.02 21.40
CA GLU A 466 8.14 12.25 22.42
C GLU A 466 7.76 10.92 23.12
N GLY A 467 7.95 10.90 24.43
CA GLY A 467 7.61 9.75 25.30
C GLY A 467 8.62 8.61 25.30
N SER A 468 9.79 8.77 24.71
CA SER A 468 10.88 7.80 24.76
C SER A 468 12.17 8.49 25.21
N GLU A 469 12.53 8.32 26.47
CA GLU A 469 13.81 8.84 26.98
C GLU A 469 14.98 8.22 26.23
N GLY A 470 15.95 9.06 25.81
CA GLY A 470 17.15 8.60 25.12
C GLY A 470 17.00 8.33 23.62
N GLN A 471 15.87 8.71 23.01
CA GLN A 471 15.66 8.61 21.56
C GLN A 471 15.50 10.00 20.91
N THR A 472 15.98 10.10 19.67
CA THR A 472 15.83 11.29 18.83
C THR A 472 14.90 10.97 17.67
N GLN A 473 13.98 11.88 17.39
CA GLN A 473 13.15 11.89 16.19
C GLN A 473 13.77 12.84 15.16
N LEU A 474 13.89 12.36 13.93
CA LEU A 474 14.46 13.08 12.78
C LEU A 474 13.45 13.08 11.64
N ASN A 475 13.14 14.24 11.09
CA ASN A 475 12.28 14.37 9.93
C ASN A 475 13.09 14.90 8.75
N PHE A 476 12.98 14.19 7.62
CA PHE A 476 13.66 14.54 6.38
C PHE A 476 12.69 14.53 5.20
N VAL A 477 13.04 15.30 4.17
CA VAL A 477 12.43 15.21 2.84
C VAL A 477 13.53 14.88 1.85
N LEU A 478 13.36 13.79 1.09
CA LEU A 478 14.37 13.32 0.13
C LEU A 478 13.72 12.72 -1.11
N PRO A 479 14.47 12.67 -2.25
CA PRO A 479 13.98 12.04 -3.48
C PRO A 479 13.65 10.57 -3.24
N THR A 480 12.53 10.05 -3.78
CA THR A 480 12.13 8.64 -3.68
C THR A 480 13.25 7.68 -4.16
N ARG A 481 14.00 8.05 -5.20
CA ARG A 481 15.16 7.23 -5.63
C ARG A 481 16.28 7.19 -4.58
N GLY A 482 16.36 8.16 -3.67
CA GLY A 482 17.26 8.13 -2.51
C GLY A 482 16.82 7.15 -1.44
N MET A 483 15.53 6.79 -1.41
CA MET A 483 14.96 5.80 -0.49
C MET A 483 15.31 4.37 -0.89
N ILE A 484 15.53 4.11 -2.18
CA ILE A 484 15.83 2.77 -2.69
C ILE A 484 17.12 2.25 -2.04
N GLY A 485 17.03 1.13 -1.33
CA GLY A 485 18.15 0.47 -0.66
C GLY A 485 18.69 1.17 0.60
N ILE A 486 18.05 2.27 1.08
CA ILE A 486 18.52 2.99 2.26
C ILE A 486 18.23 2.24 3.56
N ARG A 487 17.11 1.50 3.61
CA ARG A 487 16.65 0.80 4.82
C ARG A 487 17.70 -0.14 5.38
N SER A 488 18.33 -0.94 4.52
CA SER A 488 19.39 -1.88 4.91
C SER A 488 20.62 -1.15 5.50
N SER A 489 20.99 0.00 4.94
CA SER A 489 22.10 0.82 5.44
C SER A 489 21.78 1.44 6.80
N LEU A 490 20.58 1.96 6.98
CA LEU A 490 20.10 2.54 8.24
C LEU A 490 19.97 1.47 9.33
N MET A 491 19.39 0.30 9.04
CA MET A 491 19.30 -0.82 9.97
C MET A 491 20.69 -1.29 10.44
N THR A 492 21.66 -1.35 9.51
CA THR A 492 23.02 -1.73 9.85
C THR A 492 23.70 -0.68 10.74
N ALA A 493 23.57 0.60 10.42
CA ALA A 493 24.19 1.70 11.16
C ALA A 493 23.62 1.83 12.59
N THR A 494 22.35 1.50 12.78
CA THR A 494 21.65 1.60 14.07
C THR A 494 21.51 0.26 14.80
N LYS A 495 22.18 -0.79 14.33
CA LYS A 495 22.11 -2.15 14.89
C LYS A 495 20.67 -2.69 15.01
N GLY A 496 19.80 -2.30 14.07
CA GLY A 496 18.41 -2.75 14.04
C GLY A 496 17.45 -1.97 14.95
N THR A 497 17.88 -0.90 15.61
CA THR A 497 17.05 -0.16 16.57
C THR A 497 16.24 0.98 15.96
N ILE A 498 16.41 1.26 14.67
CA ILE A 498 15.71 2.32 13.95
C ILE A 498 14.25 1.98 13.71
N VAL A 499 13.36 2.93 13.93
CA VAL A 499 11.98 2.93 13.43
C VAL A 499 11.89 3.98 12.34
N MET A 500 11.30 3.64 11.21
CA MET A 500 11.28 4.49 10.04
C MET A 500 9.90 4.43 9.37
N ASP A 501 9.28 5.58 9.21
CA ASP A 501 8.03 5.78 8.51
C ASP A 501 8.23 6.69 7.31
N THR A 502 7.59 6.37 6.18
CA THR A 502 7.72 7.13 4.94
C THR A 502 6.36 7.50 4.37
N GLN A 503 6.31 8.67 3.74
CA GLN A 503 5.12 9.16 3.07
C GLN A 503 5.50 9.95 1.82
N PHE A 504 4.77 9.76 0.71
CA PHE A 504 4.90 10.62 -0.46
C PHE A 504 4.58 12.08 -0.09
N ASP A 505 5.44 13.00 -0.51
CA ASP A 505 5.28 14.45 -0.26
C ASP A 505 4.77 15.16 -1.52
N SER A 506 5.60 15.27 -2.54
CA SER A 506 5.28 16.01 -3.77
C SER A 506 6.31 15.74 -4.87
N TYR A 507 6.04 16.23 -6.09
CA TYR A 507 7.04 16.31 -7.14
C TYR A 507 7.86 17.59 -7.00
N LYS A 508 9.20 17.45 -6.92
CA LYS A 508 10.14 18.57 -6.81
C LYS A 508 11.21 18.48 -7.90
N PRO A 509 11.93 19.56 -8.20
CA PRO A 509 13.00 19.54 -9.18
C PRO A 509 14.03 18.44 -8.93
N TYR A 510 14.53 17.84 -10.01
CA TYR A 510 15.50 16.75 -9.98
C TYR A 510 16.76 17.12 -9.18
N ALA A 511 17.11 16.33 -8.15
CA ALA A 511 18.20 16.63 -7.19
C ALA A 511 19.62 16.36 -7.73
N GLY A 512 19.77 15.96 -9.01
CA GLY A 512 21.07 15.62 -9.56
C GLY A 512 21.44 14.14 -9.36
N GLN A 513 22.70 13.78 -9.60
CA GLN A 513 23.15 12.40 -9.48
C GLN A 513 23.17 11.95 -8.00
N LEU A 514 22.76 10.72 -7.76
CA LEU A 514 22.75 10.02 -6.48
C LEU A 514 23.60 8.74 -6.61
N GLU A 515 24.46 8.49 -5.65
CA GLU A 515 25.14 7.21 -5.51
C GLU A 515 24.17 6.21 -4.86
N GLN A 516 23.81 5.16 -5.61
CA GLN A 516 22.82 4.18 -5.12
C GLN A 516 23.44 3.15 -4.18
N ARG A 517 24.66 2.69 -4.46
CA ARG A 517 25.34 1.64 -3.69
C ARG A 517 26.82 1.91 -3.57
N GLU A 518 27.36 1.93 -2.33
CA GLU A 518 28.80 2.13 -2.06
C GLU A 518 29.60 0.84 -2.27
N LYS A 519 29.02 -0.33 -2.08
CA LYS A 519 29.69 -1.64 -2.13
C LYS A 519 29.37 -2.37 -3.41
N GLY A 520 30.36 -3.10 -3.96
CA GLY A 520 30.17 -3.94 -5.14
C GLY A 520 29.54 -5.30 -4.82
N SER A 521 29.35 -6.12 -5.84
CA SER A 521 28.87 -7.50 -5.79
C SER A 521 30.00 -8.51 -5.92
N LEU A 522 29.88 -9.66 -5.28
CA LEU A 522 30.67 -10.86 -5.56
C LEU A 522 29.97 -11.66 -6.66
N LEU A 523 30.66 -11.89 -7.77
CA LEU A 523 30.13 -12.58 -8.95
C LEU A 523 30.74 -13.97 -9.08
N ALA A 524 29.92 -14.95 -9.45
CA ALA A 524 30.41 -16.29 -9.76
C ALA A 524 31.22 -16.31 -11.05
N TYR A 525 32.41 -16.91 -11.01
CA TYR A 525 33.31 -17.02 -12.15
C TYR A 525 32.82 -18.00 -13.23
N GLU A 526 32.26 -19.13 -12.79
CA GLU A 526 31.86 -20.24 -13.68
C GLU A 526 30.56 -20.88 -13.19
N SER A 527 29.94 -21.68 -14.04
CA SER A 527 28.77 -22.48 -13.70
C SER A 527 29.19 -23.77 -13.01
N GLY A 528 28.51 -24.15 -11.94
CA GLY A 528 28.77 -25.35 -11.16
C GLY A 528 28.10 -25.32 -9.79
N THR A 529 28.54 -26.17 -8.89
CA THR A 529 28.02 -26.26 -7.53
C THR A 529 29.00 -25.65 -6.53
N ALA A 530 28.52 -24.76 -5.66
CA ALA A 530 29.34 -24.09 -4.64
C ALA A 530 29.88 -25.09 -3.60
N ASN A 531 31.19 -25.04 -3.36
CA ASN A 531 31.89 -25.91 -2.42
C ASN A 531 32.29 -25.14 -1.15
N PRO A 532 32.35 -25.80 0.02
CA PRO A 532 32.78 -25.15 1.27
C PRO A 532 34.14 -24.47 1.18
N PHE A 533 35.10 -25.09 0.47
CA PHE A 533 36.44 -24.55 0.30
C PHE A 533 36.45 -23.26 -0.56
N GLY A 534 35.69 -23.23 -1.65
CA GLY A 534 35.56 -22.06 -2.51
C GLY A 534 34.80 -20.92 -1.79
N LEU A 535 33.76 -21.27 -1.03
CA LEU A 535 32.98 -20.29 -0.24
C LEU A 535 33.81 -19.65 0.88
N ALA A 536 34.62 -20.43 1.62
CA ALA A 536 35.49 -19.88 2.67
C ALA A 536 36.45 -18.83 2.11
N GLY A 537 37.09 -19.12 0.97
CA GLY A 537 37.96 -18.16 0.29
C GLY A 537 37.24 -16.90 -0.25
N ALA A 538 35.95 -17.03 -0.59
CA ALA A 538 35.12 -15.91 -0.99
C ALA A 538 34.64 -15.05 0.19
N GLN A 539 34.43 -15.66 1.36
CA GLN A 539 33.99 -14.96 2.60
C GLN A 539 35.03 -13.96 3.12
N ASP A 540 36.30 -14.15 2.82
CA ASP A 540 37.36 -13.15 3.11
C ASP A 540 37.14 -11.83 2.35
N ARG A 541 36.37 -11.86 1.28
CA ARG A 541 36.11 -10.71 0.39
C ARG A 541 34.74 -10.05 0.64
N GLY A 542 33.82 -10.77 1.36
CA GLY A 542 32.51 -10.25 1.60
C GLY A 542 31.54 -11.26 2.22
N ARG A 543 30.29 -10.85 2.39
CA ARG A 543 29.22 -11.71 2.93
C ARG A 543 28.48 -12.40 1.80
N MET A 544 28.21 -13.68 1.94
CA MET A 544 27.59 -14.50 0.91
C MET A 544 26.06 -14.53 1.03
N PHE A 545 25.38 -14.71 -0.10
CA PHE A 545 23.94 -15.00 -0.18
C PHE A 545 23.66 -16.50 -0.34
N ILE A 546 24.66 -17.29 -0.66
CA ILE A 546 24.53 -18.72 -1.01
C ILE A 546 25.14 -19.63 0.05
N THR A 547 24.62 -20.84 0.13
CA THR A 547 25.13 -21.94 0.98
C THR A 547 25.98 -22.92 0.19
N PRO A 548 26.76 -23.79 0.87
CA PRO A 548 27.37 -24.96 0.21
C PRO A 548 26.32 -25.81 -0.53
N LYS A 549 26.70 -26.39 -1.64
CA LYS A 549 25.84 -27.19 -2.55
C LYS A 549 24.79 -26.38 -3.32
N THR A 550 24.85 -25.06 -3.32
CA THR A 550 24.02 -24.23 -4.19
C THR A 550 24.59 -24.26 -5.62
N ASP A 551 23.72 -24.49 -6.61
CA ASP A 551 24.10 -24.36 -8.01
C ASP A 551 24.21 -22.89 -8.40
N VAL A 552 25.31 -22.54 -9.01
CA VAL A 552 25.64 -21.19 -9.46
C VAL A 552 25.95 -21.20 -10.96
N TYR A 553 25.78 -20.07 -11.60
CA TYR A 553 26.18 -19.86 -13.01
C TYR A 553 27.02 -18.60 -13.12
N LYS A 554 27.74 -18.47 -14.22
CA LYS A 554 28.61 -17.32 -14.49
C LYS A 554 27.82 -16.02 -14.39
N ASP A 555 28.40 -15.00 -13.76
CA ASP A 555 27.84 -13.67 -13.52
C ASP A 555 26.62 -13.64 -12.57
N MET A 556 26.32 -14.76 -11.89
CA MET A 556 25.39 -14.78 -10.78
C MET A 556 25.97 -14.01 -9.59
N ILE A 557 25.18 -13.15 -8.96
CA ILE A 557 25.56 -12.41 -7.74
C ILE A 557 25.43 -13.36 -6.56
N ILE A 558 26.54 -13.66 -5.92
CA ILE A 558 26.62 -14.67 -4.84
C ILE A 558 26.93 -14.06 -3.48
N GLY A 559 27.21 -12.75 -3.42
CA GLY A 559 27.47 -12.07 -2.16
C GLY A 559 27.71 -10.57 -2.33
N VAL A 560 27.85 -9.88 -1.20
CA VAL A 560 28.18 -8.45 -1.11
C VAL A 560 29.69 -8.31 -0.98
N HIS A 561 30.34 -7.56 -1.87
CA HIS A 561 31.76 -7.24 -1.74
C HIS A 561 31.98 -6.18 -0.66
N GLN A 562 33.08 -6.28 0.09
CA GLN A 562 33.41 -5.30 1.16
C GLN A 562 33.85 -3.95 0.62
N ARG A 563 34.32 -3.87 -0.62
CA ARG A 563 34.87 -2.68 -1.26
C ARG A 563 33.97 -2.23 -2.42
N PRO A 564 34.11 -0.98 -2.88
CA PRO A 564 33.48 -0.53 -4.11
C PRO A 564 33.94 -1.35 -5.32
N GLY A 565 33.02 -1.57 -6.26
CA GLY A 565 33.27 -2.34 -7.48
C GLY A 565 33.08 -3.84 -7.31
N ASP A 566 32.65 -4.50 -8.40
CA ASP A 566 32.36 -5.92 -8.42
C ASP A 566 33.63 -6.76 -8.47
N LEU A 567 33.58 -7.94 -7.85
CA LEU A 567 34.68 -8.88 -7.80
C LEU A 567 34.20 -10.26 -8.21
N VAL A 568 34.86 -10.83 -9.25
CA VAL A 568 34.59 -12.19 -9.69
C VAL A 568 35.39 -13.18 -8.83
N VAL A 569 34.69 -14.19 -8.28
CA VAL A 569 35.28 -15.20 -7.39
C VAL A 569 34.84 -16.59 -7.81
N ASN A 570 35.74 -17.59 -7.64
CA ASN A 570 35.44 -18.98 -7.94
C ASN A 570 35.00 -19.73 -6.67
N VAL A 571 33.69 -19.97 -6.53
CA VAL A 571 33.08 -20.72 -5.40
C VAL A 571 32.94 -22.21 -5.69
N CYS A 572 33.17 -22.64 -6.94
CA CYS A 572 33.15 -24.04 -7.35
C CYS A 572 34.48 -24.75 -7.10
N LYS A 573 35.53 -23.98 -6.73
CA LYS A 573 36.90 -24.49 -6.54
C LYS A 573 36.94 -25.54 -5.42
N THR A 574 37.46 -26.72 -5.77
CA THR A 574 37.70 -27.79 -4.81
C THR A 574 39.14 -27.75 -4.26
N LYS A 575 39.33 -28.25 -3.05
CA LYS A 575 40.67 -28.41 -2.45
C LYS A 575 41.44 -29.43 -3.29
N ALA A 576 42.60 -29.06 -3.86
CA ALA A 576 43.45 -30.02 -4.58
C ALA A 576 43.94 -31.08 -3.62
N LEU A 577 43.83 -32.34 -4.03
CA LEU A 577 44.44 -33.46 -3.32
C LEU A 577 45.95 -33.38 -3.45
N THR A 578 46.69 -33.17 -2.37
CA THR A 578 48.13 -33.22 -2.34
C THR A 578 48.58 -34.52 -1.61
N ASN A 579 49.58 -35.23 -2.17
CA ASN A 579 50.10 -36.46 -1.63
C ASN A 579 50.86 -36.29 -0.29
N MET A 580 50.99 -35.07 0.24
CA MET A 580 51.66 -34.74 1.50
C MET A 580 50.63 -34.23 2.55
N ARG A 581 49.77 -35.11 3.01
CA ARG A 581 48.93 -34.81 4.19
C ARG A 581 49.39 -35.66 5.35
N ALA A 582 49.80 -35.01 6.45
CA ALA A 582 49.86 -35.65 7.76
C ALA A 582 48.43 -36.09 8.13
N SER A 583 48.25 -37.35 8.47
CA SER A 583 46.97 -37.93 8.90
C SER A 583 46.58 -37.31 10.24
N GLY A 584 45.88 -36.17 10.21
CA GLY A 584 45.42 -35.55 11.46
C GLY A 584 44.83 -34.16 11.40
N SER A 585 44.85 -33.45 10.28
CA SER A 585 44.34 -32.09 10.20
C SER A 585 43.48 -31.87 8.96
N ASP A 586 42.35 -32.54 8.87
CA ASP A 586 41.24 -32.03 8.09
C ASP A 586 40.43 -31.09 8.99
N ASP A 587 40.95 -29.87 9.19
CA ASP A 587 40.17 -28.82 9.80
C ASP A 587 38.90 -28.64 8.94
N MET A 588 37.74 -28.89 9.57
CA MET A 588 36.46 -28.61 8.95
C MET A 588 36.44 -27.14 8.54
N VAL A 589 36.30 -26.85 7.26
CA VAL A 589 36.15 -25.49 6.76
C VAL A 589 34.84 -24.94 7.31
N GLN A 590 34.92 -24.07 8.30
CA GLN A 590 33.75 -23.38 8.83
C GLN A 590 33.32 -22.30 7.84
N VAL A 591 32.08 -22.40 7.37
CA VAL A 591 31.45 -21.41 6.51
C VAL A 591 30.48 -20.60 7.37
N VAL A 592 30.62 -19.26 7.36
CA VAL A 592 29.70 -18.37 8.07
C VAL A 592 28.33 -18.45 7.39
N PRO A 593 27.21 -18.45 8.17
CA PRO A 593 25.87 -18.46 7.61
C PRO A 593 25.67 -17.31 6.60
N PRO A 594 25.01 -17.57 5.47
CA PRO A 594 24.75 -16.55 4.46
C PRO A 594 23.76 -15.51 4.96
N LEU A 595 23.71 -14.38 4.27
CA LEU A 595 22.60 -13.44 4.40
C LEU A 595 21.36 -14.08 3.78
N GLU A 596 20.26 -14.12 4.53
CA GLU A 596 18.97 -14.54 3.99
C GLU A 596 18.51 -13.58 2.90
N LEU A 597 18.21 -14.13 1.73
CA LEU A 597 17.77 -13.40 0.58
C LEU A 597 16.27 -13.62 0.37
N ASN A 598 15.48 -12.59 0.59
CA ASN A 598 14.07 -12.53 0.20
C ASN A 598 13.89 -11.58 -0.98
N LEU A 599 12.69 -11.53 -1.55
CA LEU A 599 12.42 -10.71 -2.73
C LEU A 599 12.62 -9.21 -2.46
N ASP A 600 12.18 -8.72 -1.30
CA ASP A 600 12.31 -7.30 -0.94
C ASP A 600 13.79 -6.89 -0.84
N ILE A 601 14.61 -7.69 -0.16
CA ILE A 601 16.06 -7.47 -0.04
C ILE A 601 16.75 -7.55 -1.40
N ALA A 602 16.36 -8.51 -2.25
CA ALA A 602 16.94 -8.66 -3.58
C ALA A 602 16.65 -7.45 -4.47
N VAL A 603 15.40 -6.98 -4.49
CA VAL A 603 14.96 -5.81 -5.27
C VAL A 603 15.61 -4.52 -4.77
N GLU A 604 15.79 -4.36 -3.45
CA GLU A 604 16.50 -3.22 -2.87
C GLU A 604 18.02 -3.24 -3.17
N TYR A 605 18.58 -4.43 -3.32
CA TYR A 605 20.02 -4.61 -3.49
C TYR A 605 20.51 -4.32 -4.91
N ILE A 606 19.75 -4.72 -5.94
CA ILE A 606 20.20 -4.68 -7.34
C ILE A 606 20.40 -3.25 -7.84
N ALA A 607 21.47 -3.08 -8.64
CA ALA A 607 21.79 -1.84 -9.36
C ALA A 607 21.19 -1.86 -10.79
N GLU A 608 21.34 -0.74 -11.52
CA GLU A 608 20.80 -0.58 -12.88
C GLU A 608 21.25 -1.66 -13.89
N ASP A 609 22.42 -2.25 -13.67
CA ASP A 609 23.00 -3.29 -14.50
C ASP A 609 22.81 -4.70 -13.95
N GLU A 610 21.88 -4.87 -13.00
CA GLU A 610 21.60 -6.13 -12.32
C GLU A 610 20.12 -6.51 -12.42
N LEU A 611 19.82 -7.80 -12.28
CA LEU A 611 18.47 -8.36 -12.35
C LEU A 611 18.25 -9.33 -11.18
N VAL A 612 16.99 -9.48 -10.76
CA VAL A 612 16.55 -10.53 -9.86
C VAL A 612 15.87 -11.64 -10.67
N GLU A 613 16.36 -12.85 -10.52
CA GLU A 613 15.69 -14.06 -10.99
C GLU A 613 14.75 -14.56 -9.90
N VAL A 614 13.46 -14.56 -10.18
CA VAL A 614 12.39 -14.99 -9.27
C VAL A 614 11.82 -16.31 -9.76
N THR A 615 11.94 -17.34 -8.93
CA THR A 615 11.36 -18.66 -9.20
C THR A 615 10.45 -19.09 -8.04
N PRO A 616 9.57 -20.08 -8.19
CA PRO A 616 8.70 -20.52 -7.12
C PRO A 616 9.43 -20.90 -5.81
N THR A 617 10.64 -21.44 -5.92
CA THR A 617 11.39 -21.97 -4.78
C THR A 617 12.59 -21.13 -4.38
N LYS A 618 13.17 -20.34 -5.30
CA LYS A 618 14.43 -19.60 -5.07
C LYS A 618 14.38 -18.19 -5.64
N ILE A 619 15.16 -17.32 -5.02
CA ILE A 619 15.44 -15.96 -5.49
C ILE A 619 16.95 -15.88 -5.71
N ARG A 620 17.36 -15.44 -6.90
CA ARG A 620 18.77 -15.27 -7.29
C ARG A 620 18.94 -13.89 -7.90
N MET A 621 20.16 -13.39 -7.90
CA MET A 621 20.50 -12.11 -8.54
C MET A 621 21.63 -12.37 -9.54
N LEU A 622 21.64 -11.60 -10.63
CA LEU A 622 22.64 -11.73 -11.68
C LEU A 622 22.91 -10.40 -12.36
N LYS A 623 24.03 -10.30 -13.05
CA LYS A 623 24.31 -9.16 -13.93
C LYS A 623 23.43 -9.21 -15.18
N HIS A 624 22.97 -8.03 -15.62
CA HIS A 624 22.23 -7.92 -16.88
C HIS A 624 23.10 -8.46 -18.04
N PRO A 625 22.56 -9.24 -19.00
CA PRO A 625 23.36 -9.78 -20.12
C PRO A 625 24.14 -8.72 -20.91
N ASP A 626 23.63 -7.50 -20.96
CA ASP A 626 24.27 -6.36 -21.63
C ASP A 626 25.04 -5.42 -20.68
N HIS A 627 25.35 -5.85 -19.44
CA HIS A 627 26.03 -5.02 -18.44
C HIS A 627 27.32 -4.37 -18.94
N GLU A 628 28.14 -5.08 -19.77
CA GLU A 628 29.35 -4.52 -20.34
C GLU A 628 29.06 -3.36 -21.32
N LYS A 629 27.95 -3.45 -22.07
CA LYS A 629 27.53 -2.38 -22.99
C LYS A 629 27.00 -1.18 -22.17
N MET A 630 26.27 -1.44 -21.12
CA MET A 630 25.76 -0.41 -20.20
C MET A 630 26.90 0.33 -19.52
N ALA A 631 27.92 -0.38 -19.02
CA ALA A 631 29.10 0.20 -18.41
C ALA A 631 29.88 1.12 -19.37
N LYS A 632 29.92 0.78 -20.69
CA LYS A 632 30.56 1.63 -21.72
C LYS A 632 29.75 2.91 -22.01
N ARG A 633 28.41 2.86 -21.93
CA ARG A 633 27.52 4.03 -22.14
C ARG A 633 27.60 5.03 -21.01
N ASN A 634 27.75 4.55 -19.77
CA ASN A 634 27.78 5.37 -18.55
C ASN A 634 29.15 5.97 -18.23
N LYS A 635 30.22 5.64 -19.00
CA LYS A 635 31.51 6.33 -18.86
C LYS A 635 31.33 7.79 -19.30
N PRO A 636 31.73 8.77 -18.47
CA PRO A 636 31.72 10.16 -18.90
C PRO A 636 32.57 10.28 -20.18
N LYS A 637 31.98 10.88 -21.20
CA LYS A 637 32.75 11.26 -22.40
C LYS A 637 33.74 12.35 -21.96
N ASN A 638 35.01 11.97 -21.83
CA ASN A 638 36.11 12.91 -21.65
C ASN A 638 36.19 13.89 -22.83
#